data_d28d4e66e59ad0ccc7b12e554e32d98c
#
_entry.id   d28d4e66e59ad0ccc7b12e554e32d98c
#
_cell.length_a   1.000
_cell.length_b   1.000
_cell.length_c   1.000
_cell.angle_alpha   90.00
_cell.angle_beta   90.00
_cell.angle_gamma   90.00
#
_symmetry.space_group_name_H-M   'P 1'
#
loop_
_entity.id
_entity.type
_entity.pdbx_description
1 polymer ?
#
loop_
_entity_poly.entity_id
_entity_poly.type
_entity_poly.pdbx_seq_one_letter_code
_entity_poly.pdbx_strand_id
1 'polypeptide(L)'
;MAKYLVIVESPAKVKTVKKFLGSNYEVAASNGHVRDLPKSQLGIDIENDYEPKYITIRGKGELLASLRKEAKKADKVYLATDPDREGEAISWHLATALKLDEKKMRRITFNEITKSAVKESIKHARDIDMNLVDEQQTRRILDRMVGYRISPVLWKKIKRGLSAGRVQSVALRIIADREEEINAFIPEEYWSLDAVFKIPGEKKPLVAKFYGKEKEKMTISSREETDRIMEELKGVSYQVSEVKKGERGKKAPLPFTTSTLQQEASKALNFSTQKTMRLAQQLYEGVDIKGQGTVALISYLRTDSTRISEEADAMARSFIGEHYGESYVAVRESKQKEGKNIQDAHEAIRPTDVSRMPALVKESLSRDQFRLYQLIWKRFVASRMQPAIYETTSVKISGGEYLFTVAASKIKFDGFMSVYVQEDEEKAQNNTLVRSIDKDTVLNFQEFDEQQHFTQPPAHYTEASLVKTMEELGIGRPSTYAPTITTIIARRYVAKENKNLYMTELGEVVNQMMKEAFPSIVDVNFTATMEDLLDKVGDGTVDWKVVVRNFYPDLDESVKEAEKNLEEVKLEDEVTDVICENCGRNMVIKYGPHGRFLACPGFPDCRNTKPYLEKIGVKCPKCGKEVVLRKTKKGRKYYGCEDNPECDFMSWQKPSTEKCPKCGSYMVEKGNKLVCGDEHCGYVKNK
;
A
#
# COMPACT_ATOMS: atom_id res chain seq x y z
N MET A 1 9.86 43.60 17.22
CA MET A 1 8.90 42.93 16.33
C MET A 1 9.68 42.05 15.36
N ALA A 2 9.11 40.89 15.01
CA ALA A 2 9.73 40.02 14.02
C ALA A 2 9.77 40.73 12.64
N LYS A 3 10.93 40.67 11.97
CA LYS A 3 11.13 41.28 10.65
C LYS A 3 10.60 40.43 9.51
N TYR A 4 10.52 39.10 9.73
CA TYR A 4 10.20 38.14 8.71
C TYR A 4 9.02 37.28 9.11
N LEU A 5 8.10 37.01 8.18
CA LEU A 5 7.02 36.08 8.33
C LEU A 5 7.30 34.82 7.52
N VAL A 6 7.20 33.65 8.15
CA VAL A 6 7.29 32.34 7.48
C VAL A 6 5.93 31.67 7.55
N ILE A 7 5.36 31.33 6.41
CA ILE A 7 4.05 30.66 6.33
C ILE A 7 4.27 29.22 5.91
N VAL A 8 3.95 28.29 6.81
CA VAL A 8 3.95 26.83 6.58
C VAL A 8 2.51 26.33 6.38
N GLU A 9 2.33 25.10 5.94
CA GLU A 9 0.97 24.62 5.66
C GLU A 9 0.25 24.00 6.86
N SER A 10 0.95 23.55 7.91
CA SER A 10 0.31 22.94 9.07
C SER A 10 0.78 23.51 10.41
N PRO A 11 -0.09 23.50 11.46
CA PRO A 11 0.28 23.93 12.80
C PRO A 11 1.40 23.11 13.44
N ALA A 12 1.54 21.82 13.06
CA ALA A 12 2.60 20.97 13.55
C ALA A 12 3.98 21.48 13.10
N LYS A 13 4.10 21.88 11.82
CA LYS A 13 5.33 22.47 11.27
C LYS A 13 5.70 23.80 11.92
N VAL A 14 4.71 24.60 12.35
CA VAL A 14 5.00 25.87 13.05
C VAL A 14 5.91 25.63 14.24
N LYS A 15 5.60 24.64 15.09
CA LYS A 15 6.38 24.34 16.30
C LYS A 15 7.81 23.92 15.94
N THR A 16 7.95 23.06 14.93
CA THR A 16 9.24 22.50 14.52
C THR A 16 10.12 23.58 13.86
N VAL A 17 9.58 24.38 12.92
CA VAL A 17 10.31 25.39 12.17
C VAL A 17 10.67 26.59 13.07
N LYS A 18 9.75 27.06 13.92
CA LYS A 18 9.99 28.19 14.85
C LYS A 18 11.18 27.93 15.77
N LYS A 19 11.39 26.66 16.18
CA LYS A 19 12.53 26.26 17.02
C LYS A 19 13.89 26.54 16.37
N PHE A 20 13.96 26.48 15.04
CA PHE A 20 15.20 26.65 14.28
C PHE A 20 15.47 28.07 13.83
N LEU A 21 14.43 28.91 13.82
CA LEU A 21 14.50 30.30 13.44
C LEU A 21 14.60 31.19 14.67
N GLY A 22 15.38 32.25 14.59
CA GLY A 22 15.54 33.19 15.70
C GLY A 22 14.35 34.13 15.88
N SER A 23 14.43 35.03 16.88
CA SER A 23 13.38 36.00 17.27
C SER A 23 12.96 36.96 16.15
N ASN A 24 13.78 37.11 15.10
CA ASN A 24 13.43 37.93 13.93
C ASN A 24 12.38 37.30 13.02
N TYR A 25 12.01 36.04 13.25
CA TYR A 25 11.05 35.30 12.43
C TYR A 25 9.76 35.00 13.22
N GLU A 26 8.64 35.35 12.65
CA GLU A 26 7.34 34.83 13.06
C GLU A 26 6.94 33.68 12.12
N VAL A 27 6.40 32.59 12.67
CA VAL A 27 5.99 31.41 11.90
C VAL A 27 4.50 31.21 12.10
N ALA A 28 3.74 31.14 11.00
CA ALA A 28 2.31 30.95 10.98
C ALA A 28 1.92 29.79 10.04
N ALA A 29 0.72 29.24 10.21
CA ALA A 29 0.21 28.16 9.35
C ALA A 29 -0.97 28.61 8.48
N SER A 30 -1.02 28.14 7.24
CA SER A 30 -2.18 28.29 6.34
C SER A 30 -3.30 27.26 6.60
N ASN A 31 -2.98 26.19 7.32
CA ASN A 31 -3.86 25.05 7.52
C ASN A 31 -4.32 24.42 6.18
N GLY A 32 -3.38 24.18 5.26
CA GLY A 32 -3.61 23.66 3.91
C GLY A 32 -4.04 24.76 2.92
N HIS A 33 -4.76 24.35 1.88
CA HIS A 33 -5.25 25.25 0.85
C HIS A 33 -6.19 26.34 1.43
N VAL A 34 -6.09 27.55 0.91
CA VAL A 34 -6.92 28.70 1.28
C VAL A 34 -7.92 29.09 0.19
N ARG A 35 -7.68 28.69 -1.06
CA ARG A 35 -8.55 28.84 -2.22
C ARG A 35 -8.76 27.51 -2.90
N ASP A 36 -9.94 27.32 -3.51
CA ASP A 36 -10.26 26.14 -4.33
C ASP A 36 -11.38 26.53 -5.32
N LEU A 37 -11.65 25.64 -6.28
CA LEU A 37 -12.81 25.75 -7.16
C LEU A 37 -14.13 25.63 -6.35
N PRO A 38 -15.22 26.30 -6.77
CA PRO A 38 -16.52 26.21 -6.10
C PRO A 38 -16.99 24.76 -5.98
N LYS A 39 -17.59 24.39 -4.82
CA LYS A 39 -18.07 23.02 -4.61
C LYS A 39 -19.33 22.66 -5.39
N SER A 40 -20.19 23.66 -5.68
CA SER A 40 -21.51 23.46 -6.28
C SER A 40 -21.56 23.75 -7.78
N GLN A 41 -20.45 24.13 -8.37
CA GLN A 41 -20.35 24.48 -9.80
C GLN A 41 -19.07 23.88 -10.39
N LEU A 42 -19.01 23.77 -11.71
CA LEU A 42 -17.80 23.33 -12.40
C LEU A 42 -16.60 24.22 -12.02
N GLY A 43 -16.82 25.52 -11.99
CA GLY A 43 -15.82 26.51 -11.59
C GLY A 43 -14.70 26.71 -12.62
N ILE A 44 -14.93 26.34 -13.86
CA ILE A 44 -14.01 26.47 -14.99
C ILE A 44 -14.78 27.16 -16.10
N ASP A 45 -14.22 28.24 -16.65
CA ASP A 45 -14.81 29.01 -17.71
C ASP A 45 -14.38 28.46 -19.08
N ILE A 46 -15.22 27.60 -19.66
CA ILE A 46 -14.92 26.88 -20.91
C ILE A 46 -14.78 27.86 -22.08
N GLU A 47 -15.65 28.88 -22.14
CA GLU A 47 -15.65 29.86 -23.21
C GLU A 47 -14.46 30.82 -23.13
N ASN A 48 -13.95 31.07 -21.93
CA ASN A 48 -12.77 31.88 -21.69
C ASN A 48 -11.53 31.00 -21.46
N ASP A 49 -11.27 30.11 -22.40
CA ASP A 49 -10.06 29.29 -22.48
C ASP A 49 -9.75 28.50 -21.20
N TYR A 50 -10.81 27.91 -20.62
CA TYR A 50 -10.76 27.06 -19.44
C TYR A 50 -10.23 27.73 -18.16
N GLU A 51 -10.37 29.05 -18.04
CA GLU A 51 -9.89 29.80 -16.89
C GLU A 51 -10.57 29.34 -15.59
N PRO A 52 -9.83 28.92 -14.54
CA PRO A 52 -10.39 28.47 -13.30
C PRO A 52 -10.84 29.62 -12.40
N LYS A 53 -12.06 29.54 -11.90
CA LYS A 53 -12.66 30.53 -10.98
C LYS A 53 -12.40 30.14 -9.52
N TYR A 54 -11.23 30.46 -8.99
CA TYR A 54 -10.89 30.17 -7.60
C TYR A 54 -11.63 31.09 -6.62
N ILE A 55 -12.18 30.49 -5.56
CA ILE A 55 -12.81 31.18 -4.43
C ILE A 55 -12.11 30.87 -3.12
N THR A 56 -12.24 31.74 -2.15
CA THR A 56 -11.76 31.46 -0.78
C THR A 56 -12.56 30.31 -0.20
N ILE A 57 -11.88 29.33 0.39
CA ILE A 57 -12.50 28.19 1.05
C ILE A 57 -13.29 28.69 2.26
N ARG A 58 -14.53 28.22 2.41
CA ARG A 58 -15.41 28.59 3.54
C ARG A 58 -14.71 28.28 4.88
N GLY A 59 -14.72 29.27 5.78
CA GLY A 59 -14.06 29.17 7.08
C GLY A 59 -12.59 29.62 7.10
N LYS A 60 -12.00 30.01 5.95
CA LYS A 60 -10.62 30.53 5.89
C LYS A 60 -10.53 32.08 6.00
N GLY A 61 -11.64 32.78 6.05
CA GLY A 61 -11.65 34.27 6.04
C GLY A 61 -10.88 34.88 7.20
N GLU A 62 -11.13 34.44 8.44
CA GLU A 62 -10.45 34.96 9.64
C GLU A 62 -8.95 34.64 9.62
N LEU A 63 -8.58 33.43 9.22
CA LEU A 63 -7.18 33.04 9.06
C LEU A 63 -6.47 33.95 8.06
N LEU A 64 -7.04 34.15 6.88
CA LEU A 64 -6.48 35.03 5.86
C LEU A 64 -6.40 36.51 6.34
N ALA A 65 -7.38 36.99 7.10
CA ALA A 65 -7.32 38.34 7.69
C ALA A 65 -6.17 38.48 8.68
N SER A 66 -5.97 37.47 9.54
CA SER A 66 -4.82 37.41 10.47
C SER A 66 -3.48 37.38 9.72
N LEU A 67 -3.33 36.45 8.79
CA LEU A 67 -2.09 36.33 7.99
C LEU A 67 -1.79 37.62 7.20
N ARG A 68 -2.80 38.27 6.66
CA ARG A 68 -2.64 39.56 5.95
C ARG A 68 -2.15 40.68 6.88
N LYS A 69 -2.64 40.71 8.12
CA LYS A 69 -2.19 41.68 9.15
C LYS A 69 -0.71 41.44 9.51
N GLU A 70 -0.30 40.16 9.63
CA GLU A 70 1.08 39.80 9.91
C GLU A 70 1.99 40.11 8.71
N ALA A 71 1.58 39.75 7.50
CA ALA A 71 2.35 39.97 6.27
C ALA A 71 2.61 41.48 6.01
N LYS A 72 1.63 42.35 6.34
CA LYS A 72 1.82 43.80 6.22
C LYS A 72 2.90 44.36 7.15
N LYS A 73 3.12 43.76 8.32
CA LYS A 73 4.12 44.19 9.30
C LYS A 73 5.53 43.64 8.97
N ALA A 74 5.61 42.59 8.17
CA ALA A 74 6.86 41.93 7.84
C ALA A 74 7.58 42.67 6.70
N ASP A 75 8.91 42.71 6.77
CA ASP A 75 9.79 43.18 5.69
C ASP A 75 9.84 42.17 4.54
N LYS A 76 9.83 40.87 4.86
CA LYS A 76 9.75 39.77 3.90
C LYS A 76 8.80 38.69 4.39
N VAL A 77 8.16 38.01 3.43
CA VAL A 77 7.29 36.85 3.65
C VAL A 77 7.89 35.64 2.93
N TYR A 78 8.18 34.61 3.68
CA TYR A 78 8.64 33.33 3.15
C TYR A 78 7.49 32.34 3.11
N LEU A 79 7.22 31.77 1.93
CA LEU A 79 6.22 30.72 1.74
C LEU A 79 6.94 29.36 1.81
N ALA A 80 6.73 28.67 2.93
CA ALA A 80 7.50 27.46 3.34
C ALA A 80 6.59 26.20 3.36
N THR A 81 5.76 26.05 2.36
CA THR A 81 4.94 24.85 2.16
C THR A 81 5.78 23.70 1.61
N ASP A 82 5.23 22.49 1.54
CA ASP A 82 5.94 21.27 1.11
C ASP A 82 6.66 21.44 -0.25
N PRO A 83 7.71 20.64 -0.50
CA PRO A 83 8.53 20.77 -1.72
C PRO A 83 7.90 20.04 -2.92
N ASP A 84 6.57 19.94 -2.99
CA ASP A 84 5.86 19.36 -4.12
C ASP A 84 4.94 20.37 -4.82
N ARG A 85 4.31 19.96 -5.92
CA ARG A 85 3.36 20.79 -6.68
C ARG A 85 2.17 21.28 -5.84
N GLU A 86 1.71 20.49 -4.87
CA GLU A 86 0.63 20.91 -3.95
C GLU A 86 1.10 22.07 -3.06
N GLY A 87 2.31 21.97 -2.52
CA GLY A 87 2.93 23.05 -1.75
C GLY A 87 3.17 24.32 -2.58
N GLU A 88 3.56 24.16 -3.84
CA GLU A 88 3.74 25.28 -4.76
C GLU A 88 2.42 25.99 -5.04
N ALA A 89 1.35 25.24 -5.31
CA ALA A 89 0.00 25.77 -5.49
C ALA A 89 -0.55 26.45 -4.23
N ILE A 90 -0.31 25.87 -3.03
CA ILE A 90 -0.69 26.51 -1.76
C ILE A 90 0.01 27.85 -1.62
N SER A 91 1.31 27.92 -1.91
CA SER A 91 2.10 29.16 -1.89
C SER A 91 1.54 30.21 -2.84
N TRP A 92 1.24 29.85 -4.07
CA TRP A 92 0.62 30.73 -5.06
C TRP A 92 -0.77 31.22 -4.63
N HIS A 93 -1.60 30.35 -4.10
CA HIS A 93 -2.91 30.72 -3.57
C HIS A 93 -2.81 31.67 -2.38
N LEU A 94 -1.83 31.47 -1.50
CA LEU A 94 -1.55 32.38 -0.38
C LEU A 94 -1.10 33.75 -0.89
N ALA A 95 -0.13 33.79 -1.81
CA ALA A 95 0.37 35.03 -2.40
C ALA A 95 -0.78 35.87 -2.98
N THR A 96 -1.65 35.23 -3.77
CA THR A 96 -2.81 35.87 -4.38
C THR A 96 -3.84 36.32 -3.31
N ALA A 97 -4.20 35.43 -2.38
CA ALA A 97 -5.22 35.74 -1.36
C ALA A 97 -4.78 36.82 -0.39
N LEU A 98 -3.50 36.88 -0.03
CA LEU A 98 -2.91 37.87 0.85
C LEU A 98 -2.54 39.18 0.12
N LYS A 99 -2.54 39.16 -1.22
CA LYS A 99 -2.09 40.27 -2.09
C LYS A 99 -0.65 40.67 -1.74
N LEU A 100 0.24 39.69 -1.73
CA LEU A 100 1.64 39.90 -1.40
C LEU A 100 2.36 40.64 -2.54
N ASP A 101 3.26 41.53 -2.17
CA ASP A 101 4.19 42.16 -3.12
C ASP A 101 5.28 41.17 -3.50
N GLU A 102 5.46 40.95 -4.80
CA GLU A 102 6.49 40.03 -5.35
C GLU A 102 7.89 40.33 -4.85
N LYS A 103 8.23 41.62 -4.61
CA LYS A 103 9.52 42.02 -4.07
C LYS A 103 9.74 41.59 -2.62
N LYS A 104 8.66 41.44 -1.86
CA LYS A 104 8.67 41.04 -0.44
C LYS A 104 8.48 39.55 -0.24
N MET A 105 7.97 38.82 -1.23
CA MET A 105 7.64 37.42 -1.16
C MET A 105 8.78 36.57 -1.70
N ARG A 106 9.07 35.44 -1.04
CA ARG A 106 9.98 34.40 -1.54
C ARG A 106 9.46 33.03 -1.15
N ARG A 107 9.69 32.07 -2.02
CA ARG A 107 9.44 30.64 -1.81
C ARG A 107 10.68 29.96 -1.23
N ILE A 108 10.51 29.16 -0.17
CA ILE A 108 11.56 28.31 0.37
C ILE A 108 11.03 26.87 0.47
N THR A 109 11.89 25.93 0.13
CA THR A 109 11.60 24.47 0.16
C THR A 109 12.71 23.73 0.89
N PHE A 110 12.33 22.66 1.59
CA PHE A 110 13.28 21.78 2.25
C PHE A 110 12.70 20.36 2.29
N ASN A 111 13.53 19.37 2.01
CA ASN A 111 13.15 17.95 1.99
C ASN A 111 13.07 17.32 3.39
N GLU A 112 13.58 18.01 4.41
CA GLU A 112 13.51 17.61 5.82
C GLU A 112 13.43 18.84 6.71
N ILE A 113 12.77 18.70 7.86
CA ILE A 113 12.62 19.81 8.80
C ILE A 113 13.71 19.71 9.86
N THR A 114 14.94 20.02 9.44
CA THR A 114 16.13 20.13 10.31
C THR A 114 16.60 21.57 10.40
N LYS A 115 17.43 21.87 11.41
CA LYS A 115 18.00 23.21 11.60
C LYS A 115 18.86 23.64 10.41
N SER A 116 19.66 22.72 9.86
CA SER A 116 20.51 22.96 8.70
C SER A 116 19.67 23.23 7.45
N ALA A 117 18.74 22.30 7.12
CA ALA A 117 17.90 22.42 5.93
C ALA A 117 17.04 23.69 5.93
N VAL A 118 16.38 24.02 7.06
CA VAL A 118 15.56 25.24 7.18
C VAL A 118 16.39 26.52 7.05
N LYS A 119 17.58 26.57 7.63
CA LYS A 119 18.47 27.75 7.48
C LYS A 119 19.04 27.88 6.08
N GLU A 120 19.40 26.77 5.46
CA GLU A 120 19.94 26.76 4.11
C GLU A 120 18.88 27.16 3.08
N SER A 121 17.63 26.70 3.25
CA SER A 121 16.52 27.07 2.36
C SER A 121 16.26 28.58 2.30
N ILE A 122 16.48 29.30 3.40
CA ILE A 122 16.34 30.77 3.43
C ILE A 122 17.40 31.44 2.56
N LYS A 123 18.63 30.90 2.50
CA LYS A 123 19.68 31.42 1.64
C LYS A 123 19.40 31.20 0.16
N HIS A 124 18.71 30.11 -0.15
CA HIS A 124 18.34 29.71 -1.51
C HIS A 124 16.87 30.01 -1.83
N ALA A 125 16.31 31.05 -1.19
CA ALA A 125 14.93 31.49 -1.42
C ALA A 125 14.75 31.93 -2.88
N ARG A 126 13.70 31.46 -3.53
CA ARG A 126 13.39 31.67 -4.95
C ARG A 126 12.00 32.28 -5.14
N ASP A 127 11.64 32.55 -6.35
CA ASP A 127 10.25 32.87 -6.73
C ASP A 127 9.40 31.58 -6.75
N ILE A 128 8.08 31.74 -6.81
CA ILE A 128 7.15 30.61 -7.00
C ILE A 128 7.39 30.04 -8.41
N ASP A 129 7.49 28.72 -8.50
CA ASP A 129 7.59 28.01 -9.75
C ASP A 129 6.20 27.86 -10.38
N MET A 130 5.93 28.66 -11.40
CA MET A 130 4.64 28.67 -12.05
C MET A 130 4.36 27.41 -12.87
N ASN A 131 5.39 26.67 -13.31
CA ASN A 131 5.21 25.41 -14.02
C ASN A 131 4.62 24.35 -13.08
N LEU A 132 5.12 24.26 -11.85
CA LEU A 132 4.55 23.36 -10.81
C LEU A 132 3.14 23.80 -10.38
N VAL A 133 2.87 25.12 -10.34
CA VAL A 133 1.53 25.62 -10.11
C VAL A 133 0.60 25.19 -11.24
N ASP A 134 1.02 25.32 -12.49
CA ASP A 134 0.24 24.96 -13.67
C ASP A 134 0.03 23.44 -13.74
N GLU A 135 1.00 22.62 -13.36
CA GLU A 135 0.83 21.17 -13.23
C GLU A 135 -0.29 20.82 -12.23
N GLN A 136 -0.22 21.39 -11.02
CA GLN A 136 -1.25 21.15 -10.00
C GLN A 136 -2.62 21.67 -10.46
N GLN A 137 -2.66 22.86 -11.05
CA GLN A 137 -3.88 23.49 -11.57
C GLN A 137 -4.50 22.64 -12.66
N THR A 138 -3.71 22.17 -13.63
CA THR A 138 -4.17 21.30 -14.70
C THR A 138 -4.76 20.01 -14.16
N ARG A 139 -4.06 19.35 -13.25
CA ARG A 139 -4.56 18.15 -12.57
C ARG A 139 -5.90 18.43 -11.88
N ARG A 140 -6.00 19.53 -11.16
CA ARG A 140 -7.22 19.93 -10.45
C ARG A 140 -8.38 20.19 -11.41
N ILE A 141 -8.11 20.82 -12.57
CA ILE A 141 -9.08 21.10 -13.62
C ILE A 141 -9.58 19.80 -14.26
N LEU A 142 -8.66 18.91 -14.67
CA LEU A 142 -9.03 17.63 -15.30
C LEU A 142 -9.84 16.74 -14.35
N ASP A 143 -9.41 16.60 -13.09
CA ASP A 143 -10.13 15.81 -12.10
C ASP A 143 -11.51 16.42 -11.77
N ARG A 144 -11.62 17.76 -11.80
CA ARG A 144 -12.88 18.47 -11.66
C ARG A 144 -13.81 18.21 -12.86
N MET A 145 -13.30 18.29 -14.09
CA MET A 145 -14.07 18.03 -15.31
C MET A 145 -14.63 16.61 -15.30
N VAL A 146 -13.76 15.59 -15.10
CA VAL A 146 -14.18 14.19 -15.03
C VAL A 146 -15.20 13.97 -13.93
N GLY A 147 -14.88 14.37 -12.71
CA GLY A 147 -15.75 14.13 -11.56
C GLY A 147 -17.10 14.84 -11.66
N TYR A 148 -17.11 16.08 -12.18
CA TYR A 148 -18.31 16.90 -12.24
C TYR A 148 -19.20 16.57 -13.42
N ARG A 149 -18.62 16.08 -14.55
CA ARG A 149 -19.38 15.70 -15.75
C ARG A 149 -19.88 14.26 -15.68
N ILE A 150 -19.08 13.31 -15.22
CA ILE A 150 -19.46 11.88 -15.21
C ILE A 150 -20.28 11.49 -13.99
N SER A 151 -19.96 12.01 -12.78
CA SER A 151 -20.70 11.61 -11.56
C SER A 151 -22.22 11.84 -11.63
N PRO A 152 -22.74 12.92 -12.21
CA PRO A 152 -24.19 13.11 -12.41
C PRO A 152 -24.82 12.05 -13.32
N VAL A 153 -24.08 11.56 -14.34
CA VAL A 153 -24.55 10.45 -15.20
C VAL A 153 -24.73 9.19 -14.37
N LEU A 154 -23.73 8.84 -13.53
CA LEU A 154 -23.82 7.71 -12.61
C LEU A 154 -24.99 7.87 -11.61
N TRP A 155 -25.26 9.10 -11.14
CA TRP A 155 -26.39 9.36 -10.24
C TRP A 155 -27.73 9.13 -10.90
N LYS A 156 -27.86 9.52 -12.15
CA LYS A 156 -29.11 9.36 -12.94
C LYS A 156 -29.32 7.90 -13.32
N LYS A 157 -28.25 7.21 -13.70
CA LYS A 157 -28.34 5.87 -14.29
C LYS A 157 -28.22 4.73 -13.27
N ILE A 158 -27.63 4.97 -12.10
CA ILE A 158 -27.47 3.94 -11.05
C ILE A 158 -28.07 4.45 -9.74
N LYS A 159 -27.37 5.34 -9.01
CA LYS A 159 -27.86 5.97 -7.76
C LYS A 159 -27.04 7.17 -7.34
N ARG A 160 -27.64 8.07 -6.55
CA ARG A 160 -26.96 9.24 -5.98
C ARG A 160 -25.78 8.87 -5.08
N GLY A 161 -24.77 9.73 -5.05
CA GLY A 161 -23.60 9.60 -4.18
C GLY A 161 -22.43 8.83 -4.77
N LEU A 162 -22.55 8.30 -5.98
CA LEU A 162 -21.44 7.71 -6.73
C LEU A 162 -20.50 8.81 -7.25
N SER A 163 -19.24 8.45 -7.52
CA SER A 163 -18.28 9.35 -8.13
C SER A 163 -17.42 8.61 -9.14
N ALA A 164 -17.10 9.30 -10.23
CA ALA A 164 -16.04 8.92 -11.15
C ALA A 164 -14.85 9.85 -10.96
N GLY A 165 -13.67 9.36 -11.30
CA GLY A 165 -12.43 10.10 -11.28
C GLY A 165 -11.43 9.38 -12.16
N ARG A 166 -10.54 10.11 -12.81
CA ARG A 166 -9.59 9.58 -13.79
C ARG A 166 -8.78 8.39 -13.22
N VAL A 167 -7.98 8.62 -12.20
CA VAL A 167 -7.17 7.57 -11.55
C VAL A 167 -8.04 6.56 -10.80
N GLN A 168 -9.13 7.00 -10.16
CA GLN A 168 -10.05 6.16 -9.43
C GLN A 168 -10.71 5.09 -10.30
N SER A 169 -11.18 5.49 -11.50
CA SER A 169 -11.91 4.57 -12.37
C SER A 169 -10.98 3.54 -13.02
N VAL A 170 -9.74 3.92 -13.33
CA VAL A 170 -8.74 2.96 -13.82
C VAL A 170 -8.30 1.99 -12.70
N ALA A 171 -8.11 2.47 -11.48
CA ALA A 171 -7.80 1.58 -10.35
C ALA A 171 -8.93 0.55 -10.12
N LEU A 172 -10.19 0.96 -10.29
CA LEU A 172 -11.34 0.05 -10.22
C LEU A 172 -11.31 -0.99 -11.35
N ARG A 173 -11.01 -0.56 -12.57
CA ARG A 173 -10.88 -1.45 -13.74
C ARG A 173 -9.78 -2.49 -13.54
N ILE A 174 -8.61 -2.10 -13.03
CA ILE A 174 -7.50 -3.04 -12.76
C ILE A 174 -7.95 -4.16 -11.81
N ILE A 175 -8.74 -3.81 -10.78
CA ILE A 175 -9.29 -4.81 -9.86
C ILE A 175 -10.32 -5.70 -10.60
N ALA A 176 -11.22 -5.11 -11.39
CA ALA A 176 -12.23 -5.84 -12.13
C ALA A 176 -11.60 -6.84 -13.13
N ASP A 177 -10.63 -6.39 -13.91
CA ASP A 177 -9.92 -7.25 -14.87
C ASP A 177 -9.23 -8.44 -14.15
N ARG A 178 -8.69 -8.22 -12.93
CA ARG A 178 -8.14 -9.31 -12.10
C ARG A 178 -9.21 -10.27 -11.60
N GLU A 179 -10.39 -9.80 -11.21
CA GLU A 179 -11.50 -10.68 -10.82
C GLU A 179 -12.00 -11.50 -12.02
N GLU A 180 -12.04 -10.91 -13.22
CA GLU A 180 -12.34 -11.63 -14.46
C GLU A 180 -11.30 -12.74 -14.73
N GLU A 181 -10.00 -12.45 -14.58
CA GLU A 181 -8.92 -13.45 -14.70
C GLU A 181 -9.09 -14.60 -13.69
N ILE A 182 -9.41 -14.28 -12.42
CA ILE A 182 -9.60 -15.28 -11.37
C ILE A 182 -10.81 -16.15 -11.69
N ASN A 183 -11.91 -15.55 -12.11
CA ASN A 183 -13.16 -16.26 -12.40
C ASN A 183 -13.08 -17.12 -13.67
N ALA A 184 -12.28 -16.71 -14.65
CA ALA A 184 -12.05 -17.44 -15.89
C ALA A 184 -10.95 -18.52 -15.77
N PHE A 185 -10.23 -18.54 -14.63
CA PHE A 185 -9.10 -19.45 -14.46
C PHE A 185 -9.54 -20.91 -14.38
N ILE A 186 -8.90 -21.74 -15.16
CA ILE A 186 -9.10 -23.19 -15.15
C ILE A 186 -7.85 -23.83 -14.55
N PRO A 187 -7.97 -24.51 -13.38
CA PRO A 187 -6.85 -25.19 -12.77
C PRO A 187 -6.33 -26.32 -13.67
N GLU A 188 -5.04 -26.34 -13.91
CA GLU A 188 -4.34 -27.42 -14.62
C GLU A 188 -3.64 -28.33 -13.60
N GLU A 189 -3.80 -29.63 -13.80
CA GLU A 189 -3.16 -30.65 -12.98
C GLU A 189 -1.67 -30.74 -13.31
N TYR A 190 -0.84 -30.87 -12.28
CA TYR A 190 0.56 -31.25 -12.40
C TYR A 190 1.00 -32.03 -11.17
N TRP A 191 2.10 -32.77 -11.32
CA TRP A 191 2.64 -33.63 -10.27
C TRP A 191 4.05 -33.21 -9.90
N SER A 192 4.38 -33.32 -8.62
CA SER A 192 5.76 -33.27 -8.14
C SER A 192 6.17 -34.68 -7.74
N LEU A 193 7.42 -35.03 -8.05
CA LEU A 193 8.04 -36.28 -7.71
C LEU A 193 9.36 -36.02 -7.01
N ASP A 194 9.39 -36.23 -5.70
CA ASP A 194 10.60 -36.09 -4.90
C ASP A 194 11.16 -37.47 -4.59
N ALA A 195 12.47 -37.65 -4.76
CA ALA A 195 13.15 -38.88 -4.39
C ALA A 195 13.81 -38.71 -3.02
N VAL A 196 13.57 -39.65 -2.12
CA VAL A 196 14.09 -39.68 -0.76
C VAL A 196 15.27 -40.65 -0.68
N PHE A 197 16.43 -40.13 -0.25
CA PHE A 197 17.67 -40.91 -0.15
C PHE A 197 18.18 -40.96 1.29
N LYS A 198 18.73 -42.12 1.67
CA LYS A 198 19.48 -42.29 2.91
C LYS A 198 20.96 -42.08 2.65
N ILE A 199 21.59 -41.19 3.40
CA ILE A 199 23.02 -40.96 3.38
C ILE A 199 23.64 -41.75 4.56
N PRO A 200 24.67 -42.59 4.32
CA PRO A 200 25.35 -43.29 5.38
C PRO A 200 25.89 -42.32 6.46
N GLY A 201 25.60 -42.62 7.73
CA GLY A 201 26.04 -41.78 8.84
C GLY A 201 25.11 -40.61 9.21
N GLU A 202 24.13 -40.28 8.38
CA GLU A 202 23.20 -39.18 8.63
C GLU A 202 21.83 -39.68 9.14
N LYS A 203 21.26 -38.92 10.09
CA LYS A 203 19.94 -39.24 10.70
C LYS A 203 18.75 -38.79 9.86
N LYS A 204 18.95 -37.75 9.02
CA LYS A 204 17.88 -37.17 8.19
C LYS A 204 18.02 -37.61 6.75
N PRO A 205 16.91 -37.93 6.06
CA PRO A 205 16.97 -38.25 4.64
C PRO A 205 17.30 -37.02 3.79
N LEU A 206 17.90 -37.24 2.65
CA LEU A 206 18.06 -36.25 1.60
C LEU A 206 16.87 -36.35 0.65
N VAL A 207 16.15 -35.27 0.48
CA VAL A 207 15.02 -35.15 -0.47
C VAL A 207 15.46 -34.37 -1.68
N ALA A 208 15.40 -34.97 -2.85
CA ALA A 208 15.78 -34.35 -4.12
C ALA A 208 14.57 -34.27 -5.07
N LYS A 209 14.38 -33.15 -5.70
CA LYS A 209 13.26 -32.87 -6.60
C LYS A 209 13.55 -33.40 -8.00
N PHE A 210 12.56 -34.01 -8.62
CA PHE A 210 12.60 -34.37 -10.02
C PHE A 210 12.89 -33.16 -10.90
N TYR A 211 13.81 -33.32 -11.84
CA TYR A 211 14.17 -32.27 -12.79
C TYR A 211 13.67 -32.57 -14.20
N GLY A 212 13.78 -33.83 -14.61
CA GLY A 212 13.54 -34.31 -15.97
C GLY A 212 14.73 -35.09 -16.51
N LYS A 213 15.04 -34.93 -17.77
CA LYS A 213 16.22 -35.53 -18.42
C LYS A 213 17.39 -34.55 -18.48
N GLU A 214 18.60 -35.04 -18.84
CA GLU A 214 19.84 -34.27 -18.73
C GLU A 214 19.81 -32.86 -19.38
N LYS A 215 19.08 -32.74 -20.49
CA LYS A 215 18.99 -31.46 -21.25
C LYS A 215 17.60 -30.81 -21.21
N GLU A 216 16.64 -31.44 -20.57
CA GLU A 216 15.25 -31.04 -20.63
C GLU A 216 14.59 -31.07 -19.23
N LYS A 217 14.18 -29.91 -18.75
CA LYS A 217 13.34 -29.82 -17.57
C LYS A 217 11.92 -30.28 -17.93
N MET A 218 11.42 -31.29 -17.23
CA MET A 218 10.10 -31.85 -17.46
C MET A 218 9.11 -31.36 -16.37
N THR A 219 7.87 -31.15 -16.79
CA THR A 219 6.73 -31.01 -15.88
C THR A 219 5.86 -32.23 -16.04
N ILE A 220 5.57 -32.93 -14.96
CA ILE A 220 4.73 -34.13 -14.98
C ILE A 220 3.28 -33.68 -14.95
N SER A 221 2.50 -34.06 -15.94
CA SER A 221 1.14 -33.52 -16.18
C SER A 221 0.03 -34.46 -15.71
N SER A 222 0.33 -35.71 -15.40
CA SER A 222 -0.70 -36.69 -15.00
C SER A 222 -0.17 -37.78 -14.06
N ARG A 223 -1.10 -38.49 -13.44
CA ARG A 223 -0.81 -39.69 -12.64
C ARG A 223 -0.15 -40.77 -13.46
N GLU A 224 -0.62 -41.01 -14.67
CA GLU A 224 -0.09 -42.05 -15.57
C GLU A 224 1.36 -41.78 -15.95
N GLU A 225 1.69 -40.50 -16.18
CA GLU A 225 3.07 -40.09 -16.44
C GLU A 225 3.97 -40.28 -15.22
N THR A 226 3.46 -39.94 -14.03
CA THR A 226 4.16 -40.16 -12.76
C THR A 226 4.46 -41.66 -12.55
N ASP A 227 3.46 -42.51 -12.71
CA ASP A 227 3.58 -43.97 -12.53
C ASP A 227 4.56 -44.58 -13.53
N ARG A 228 4.53 -44.12 -14.80
CA ARG A 228 5.48 -44.52 -15.83
C ARG A 228 6.92 -44.18 -15.43
N ILE A 229 7.17 -42.93 -15.02
CA ILE A 229 8.51 -42.49 -14.60
C ILE A 229 8.99 -43.29 -13.39
N MET A 230 8.13 -43.51 -12.40
CA MET A 230 8.47 -44.34 -11.23
C MET A 230 8.80 -45.82 -11.62
N GLU A 231 8.08 -46.41 -12.56
CA GLU A 231 8.37 -47.77 -13.03
C GLU A 231 9.70 -47.82 -13.80
N GLU A 232 10.00 -46.84 -14.64
CA GLU A 232 11.29 -46.69 -15.33
C GLU A 232 12.46 -46.50 -14.36
N LEU A 233 12.22 -45.95 -13.19
CA LEU A 233 13.20 -45.74 -12.12
C LEU A 233 13.30 -46.91 -11.14
N LYS A 234 12.52 -47.95 -11.33
CA LYS A 234 12.52 -49.12 -10.45
C LYS A 234 13.78 -49.95 -10.59
N GLY A 235 14.47 -50.15 -9.48
CA GLY A 235 15.73 -50.91 -9.47
C GLY A 235 16.95 -50.19 -10.08
N VAL A 236 16.80 -48.89 -10.39
CA VAL A 236 17.91 -48.09 -10.91
C VAL A 236 18.84 -47.68 -9.78
N SER A 237 20.12 -47.62 -10.06
CA SER A 237 21.13 -47.06 -9.16
C SER A 237 21.15 -45.54 -9.25
N TYR A 238 21.22 -44.89 -8.12
CA TYR A 238 21.27 -43.42 -8.01
C TYR A 238 22.68 -42.97 -7.63
N GLN A 239 23.22 -42.04 -8.42
CA GLN A 239 24.55 -41.49 -8.23
C GLN A 239 24.58 -39.99 -8.38
N VAL A 240 25.40 -39.31 -7.57
CA VAL A 240 25.67 -37.89 -7.69
C VAL A 240 26.46 -37.61 -8.97
N SER A 241 25.83 -37.05 -9.98
CA SER A 241 26.44 -36.74 -11.28
C SER A 241 27.18 -35.41 -11.29
N GLU A 242 26.68 -34.41 -10.54
CA GLU A 242 27.29 -33.09 -10.48
C GLU A 242 27.12 -32.46 -9.08
N VAL A 243 28.21 -31.88 -8.58
CA VAL A 243 28.18 -31.01 -7.39
C VAL A 243 28.74 -29.64 -7.78
N LYS A 244 27.91 -28.62 -7.74
CA LYS A 244 28.30 -27.24 -8.06
C LYS A 244 28.28 -26.39 -6.79
N LYS A 245 29.44 -25.93 -6.37
CA LYS A 245 29.63 -25.00 -5.26
C LYS A 245 29.86 -23.60 -5.82
N GLY A 246 29.24 -22.58 -5.21
CA GLY A 246 29.38 -21.22 -5.64
C GLY A 246 28.96 -20.23 -4.57
N GLU A 247 29.05 -18.96 -4.89
CA GLU A 247 28.58 -17.87 -4.04
C GLU A 247 27.51 -17.06 -4.76
N ARG A 248 26.51 -16.61 -4.00
CA ARG A 248 25.46 -15.71 -4.49
C ARG A 248 25.37 -14.50 -3.59
N GLY A 249 25.61 -13.32 -4.18
CA GLY A 249 25.36 -12.06 -3.51
C GLY A 249 23.86 -11.68 -3.55
N LYS A 250 23.33 -11.20 -2.43
CA LYS A 250 22.01 -10.58 -2.33
C LYS A 250 22.20 -9.11 -2.04
N LYS A 251 21.83 -8.25 -2.99
CA LYS A 251 21.92 -6.79 -2.84
C LYS A 251 20.99 -6.27 -1.77
N ALA A 252 21.43 -5.24 -1.06
CA ALA A 252 20.57 -4.49 -0.15
C ALA A 252 19.42 -3.82 -0.91
N PRO A 253 18.23 -3.76 -0.31
CA PRO A 253 17.11 -3.05 -0.91
C PRO A 253 17.36 -1.54 -0.91
N LEU A 254 16.83 -0.84 -1.93
CA LEU A 254 16.92 0.62 -2.03
C LEU A 254 16.15 1.31 -0.90
N PRO A 255 16.46 2.57 -0.58
CA PRO A 255 15.67 3.37 0.34
C PRO A 255 14.22 3.48 -0.11
N PHE A 256 13.31 3.80 0.80
CA PHE A 256 11.88 3.87 0.47
C PHE A 256 11.51 5.05 -0.42
N THR A 257 10.70 4.75 -1.44
CA THR A 257 9.76 5.69 -2.07
C THR A 257 8.42 5.65 -1.34
N THR A 258 7.48 6.53 -1.69
CA THR A 258 6.11 6.48 -1.16
C THR A 258 5.44 5.14 -1.44
N SER A 259 5.58 4.63 -2.65
CA SER A 259 5.01 3.35 -3.08
C SER A 259 5.60 2.18 -2.31
N THR A 260 6.92 2.06 -2.28
CA THR A 260 7.58 0.94 -1.59
C THR A 260 7.39 0.98 -0.07
N LEU A 261 7.27 2.17 0.54
CA LEU A 261 6.90 2.31 1.95
C LEU A 261 5.48 1.79 2.22
N GLN A 262 4.51 2.13 1.38
CA GLN A 262 3.14 1.65 1.51
C GLN A 262 3.07 0.12 1.35
N GLN A 263 3.80 -0.45 0.39
CA GLN A 263 3.87 -1.89 0.16
C GLN A 263 4.45 -2.62 1.37
N GLU A 264 5.60 -2.18 1.85
CA GLU A 264 6.29 -2.85 2.96
C GLU A 264 5.57 -2.66 4.30
N ALA A 265 5.00 -1.48 4.57
CA ALA A 265 4.20 -1.23 5.77
C ALA A 265 2.91 -2.09 5.78
N SER A 266 2.30 -2.34 4.62
CA SER A 266 1.17 -3.25 4.52
C SER A 266 1.57 -4.69 4.81
N LYS A 267 2.72 -5.13 4.29
CA LYS A 267 3.23 -6.49 4.43
C LYS A 267 3.68 -6.76 5.87
N ALA A 268 4.66 -6.00 6.36
CA ALA A 268 5.33 -6.23 7.64
C ALA A 268 4.55 -5.70 8.86
N LEU A 269 3.80 -4.61 8.72
CA LEU A 269 3.11 -3.95 9.83
C LEU A 269 1.59 -4.14 9.82
N ASN A 270 1.05 -4.66 8.71
CA ASN A 270 -0.40 -4.75 8.46
C ASN A 270 -1.09 -3.38 8.52
N PHE A 271 -0.44 -2.34 7.98
CA PHE A 271 -1.01 -1.00 7.89
C PHE A 271 -1.70 -0.80 6.53
N SER A 272 -2.82 -0.07 6.51
CA SER A 272 -3.40 0.41 5.27
C SER A 272 -2.54 1.53 4.68
N THR A 273 -2.64 1.76 3.37
CA THR A 273 -1.95 2.86 2.68
C THR A 273 -2.26 4.21 3.33
N GLN A 274 -3.53 4.48 3.65
CA GLN A 274 -3.96 5.69 4.34
C GLN A 274 -3.33 5.83 5.74
N LYS A 275 -3.30 4.74 6.52
CA LYS A 275 -2.68 4.75 7.86
C LYS A 275 -1.18 5.02 7.77
N THR A 276 -0.51 4.39 6.81
CA THR A 276 0.93 4.57 6.57
C THR A 276 1.24 6.03 6.27
N MET A 277 0.52 6.64 5.32
CA MET A 277 0.75 8.04 4.95
C MET A 277 0.43 9.02 6.07
N ARG A 278 -0.62 8.77 6.85
CA ARG A 278 -0.96 9.61 8.02
C ARG A 278 0.13 9.56 9.08
N LEU A 279 0.68 8.39 9.38
CA LEU A 279 1.77 8.24 10.35
C LEU A 279 3.07 8.84 9.82
N ALA A 280 3.39 8.65 8.54
CA ALA A 280 4.54 9.26 7.90
C ALA A 280 4.47 10.79 7.94
N GLN A 281 3.28 11.38 7.69
CA GLN A 281 3.06 12.83 7.82
C GLN A 281 3.38 13.33 9.24
N GLN A 282 2.94 12.61 10.26
CA GLN A 282 3.24 12.97 11.66
C GLN A 282 4.74 12.91 11.96
N LEU A 283 5.43 11.89 11.47
CA LEU A 283 6.89 11.75 11.66
C LEU A 283 7.67 12.83 10.90
N TYR A 284 7.20 13.24 9.74
CA TYR A 284 7.80 14.30 8.93
C TYR A 284 7.59 15.69 9.55
N GLU A 285 6.36 16.02 9.97
CA GLU A 285 6.04 17.35 10.52
C GLU A 285 6.65 17.58 11.90
N GLY A 286 6.87 16.51 12.65
CA GLY A 286 7.51 16.50 13.95
C GLY A 286 6.65 15.90 15.05
N VAL A 287 7.32 15.20 15.93
CA VAL A 287 6.78 14.61 17.16
C VAL A 287 7.56 15.09 18.37
N ASP A 288 6.91 15.14 19.52
CA ASP A 288 7.57 15.58 20.76
C ASP A 288 8.46 14.46 21.31
N ILE A 289 9.77 14.67 21.29
CA ILE A 289 10.77 13.75 21.83
C ILE A 289 11.20 14.25 23.19
N LYS A 290 11.14 13.38 24.20
CA LYS A 290 11.50 13.67 25.58
C LYS A 290 12.93 14.28 25.64
N GLY A 291 13.03 15.45 26.25
CA GLY A 291 14.31 16.20 26.39
C GLY A 291 14.78 16.93 25.12
N GLN A 292 14.13 16.75 23.97
CA GLN A 292 14.52 17.39 22.70
C GLN A 292 13.43 18.34 22.15
N GLY A 293 12.19 18.27 22.70
CA GLY A 293 11.03 18.98 22.16
C GLY A 293 10.56 18.41 20.82
N THR A 294 9.86 19.19 20.02
CA THR A 294 9.33 18.73 18.73
C THR A 294 10.46 18.52 17.72
N VAL A 295 10.53 17.31 17.13
CA VAL A 295 11.57 16.87 16.19
C VAL A 295 10.92 16.16 15.00
N ALA A 296 11.26 16.56 13.79
CA ALA A 296 10.95 15.82 12.56
C ALA A 296 11.88 14.60 12.46
N LEU A 297 11.31 13.42 12.33
CA LEU A 297 12.09 12.19 12.37
C LEU A 297 12.41 11.62 10.99
N ILE A 298 11.67 11.99 9.95
CA ILE A 298 11.88 11.50 8.58
C ILE A 298 11.91 12.66 7.58
N SER A 299 12.51 12.41 6.41
CA SER A 299 12.46 13.28 5.23
C SER A 299 11.06 13.31 4.63
N TYR A 300 10.85 14.14 3.61
CA TYR A 300 9.58 14.30 2.92
C TYR A 300 9.03 12.98 2.39
N LEU A 301 7.74 12.75 2.63
CA LEU A 301 7.13 11.43 2.48
C LEU A 301 6.50 11.17 1.10
N ARG A 302 6.31 12.20 0.28
CA ARG A 302 5.74 12.05 -1.07
C ARG A 302 6.86 12.14 -2.10
N THR A 303 7.45 11.01 -2.42
CA THR A 303 8.58 10.91 -3.33
C THR A 303 8.57 9.59 -4.10
N ASP A 304 8.99 9.63 -5.33
CA ASP A 304 9.30 8.47 -6.18
C ASP A 304 10.83 8.28 -6.33
N SER A 305 11.62 9.16 -5.73
CA SER A 305 13.08 9.12 -5.76
C SER A 305 13.64 8.16 -4.71
N THR A 306 14.69 7.43 -5.10
CA THR A 306 15.56 6.65 -4.19
C THR A 306 16.89 7.35 -3.89
N ARG A 307 17.07 8.59 -4.35
CA ARG A 307 18.25 9.41 -4.14
C ARG A 307 18.43 9.76 -2.65
N ILE A 308 19.66 9.86 -2.22
CA ILE A 308 20.06 10.26 -0.86
C ILE A 308 21.05 11.41 -0.98
N SER A 309 20.91 12.45 -0.17
CA SER A 309 21.87 13.54 -0.11
C SER A 309 23.27 13.04 0.33
N GLU A 310 24.31 13.71 -0.12
CA GLU A 310 25.69 13.35 0.23
C GLU A 310 25.94 13.41 1.75
N GLU A 311 25.30 14.37 2.43
CA GLU A 311 25.38 14.51 3.88
C GLU A 311 24.76 13.29 4.59
N ALA A 312 23.54 12.88 4.20
CA ALA A 312 22.87 11.74 4.78
C ALA A 312 23.59 10.41 4.46
N ASP A 313 24.16 10.27 3.26
CA ASP A 313 24.97 9.10 2.88
C ASP A 313 26.23 9.02 3.75
N ALA A 314 26.95 10.15 3.93
CA ALA A 314 28.14 10.19 4.77
C ALA A 314 27.84 9.85 6.24
N MET A 315 26.77 10.42 6.81
CA MET A 315 26.35 10.11 8.18
C MET A 315 25.98 8.63 8.35
N ALA A 316 25.27 8.05 7.38
CA ALA A 316 24.88 6.65 7.44
C ALA A 316 26.10 5.71 7.38
N ARG A 317 27.08 6.01 6.52
CA ARG A 317 28.33 5.25 6.39
C ARG A 317 29.16 5.28 7.66
N SER A 318 29.33 6.47 8.26
CA SER A 318 30.04 6.63 9.54
C SER A 318 29.33 5.80 10.63
N PHE A 319 28.01 5.93 10.72
CA PHE A 319 27.21 5.17 11.67
C PHE A 319 27.37 3.65 11.49
N ILE A 320 27.35 3.15 10.25
CA ILE A 320 27.52 1.71 9.97
C ILE A 320 28.93 1.26 10.36
N GLY A 321 29.97 2.01 9.99
CA GLY A 321 31.35 1.70 10.36
C GLY A 321 31.54 1.60 11.88
N GLU A 322 30.99 2.55 12.63
CA GLU A 322 31.07 2.59 14.10
C GLU A 322 30.30 1.48 14.80
N HIS A 323 29.11 1.11 14.31
CA HIS A 323 28.21 0.18 15.01
C HIS A 323 28.26 -1.26 14.51
N TYR A 324 28.62 -1.48 13.25
CA TYR A 324 28.65 -2.80 12.60
C TYR A 324 30.04 -3.18 12.11
N GLY A 325 30.93 -2.20 11.94
CA GLY A 325 32.28 -2.38 11.41
C GLY A 325 32.40 -1.98 9.93
N GLU A 326 33.63 -1.60 9.52
CA GLU A 326 33.93 -1.12 8.16
C GLU A 326 33.60 -2.14 7.05
N SER A 327 33.66 -3.44 7.36
CA SER A 327 33.32 -4.50 6.41
C SER A 327 31.84 -4.51 6.01
N TYR A 328 30.97 -3.85 6.77
CA TYR A 328 29.54 -3.72 6.48
C TYR A 328 29.19 -2.49 5.65
N VAL A 329 30.11 -1.53 5.50
CA VAL A 329 29.85 -0.31 4.73
C VAL A 329 29.89 -0.63 3.24
N ALA A 330 28.80 -0.34 2.51
CA ALA A 330 28.72 -0.59 1.07
C ALA A 330 29.81 0.19 0.31
N VAL A 331 30.40 -0.42 -0.72
CA VAL A 331 31.26 0.31 -1.66
C VAL A 331 30.42 1.35 -2.41
N ARG A 332 30.94 2.56 -2.58
CA ARG A 332 30.25 3.56 -3.41
C ARG A 332 30.21 3.05 -4.85
N GLU A 333 29.04 2.71 -5.33
CA GLU A 333 28.86 2.50 -6.77
C GLU A 333 29.03 3.86 -7.46
N SER A 334 29.78 3.88 -8.57
CA SER A 334 29.85 5.04 -9.46
C SER A 334 28.45 5.40 -9.89
N LYS A 335 28.08 6.69 -9.84
CA LYS A 335 26.75 7.28 -10.08
C LYS A 335 25.85 6.39 -10.94
N GLN A 336 24.77 5.85 -10.33
CA GLN A 336 23.72 5.19 -11.09
C GLN A 336 23.18 6.17 -12.12
N LYS A 337 23.02 5.73 -13.37
CA LYS A 337 22.30 6.49 -14.40
C LYS A 337 20.87 6.71 -13.89
N GLU A 338 20.58 7.95 -13.55
CA GLU A 338 19.24 8.37 -13.15
C GLU A 338 18.23 8.07 -14.28
N GLY A 339 17.09 7.49 -13.93
CA GLY A 339 15.99 7.31 -14.88
C GLY A 339 15.49 8.68 -15.35
N LYS A 340 15.06 8.78 -16.60
CA LYS A 340 14.67 10.03 -17.30
C LYS A 340 13.50 10.82 -16.69
N ASN A 341 12.83 10.34 -15.62
CA ASN A 341 11.58 10.92 -15.09
C ASN A 341 11.62 11.25 -13.60
N ILE A 342 12.80 11.45 -13.00
CA ILE A 342 12.90 11.78 -11.57
C ILE A 342 12.90 13.31 -11.46
N GLN A 343 11.94 13.87 -10.73
CA GLN A 343 12.04 15.26 -10.27
C GLN A 343 13.28 15.38 -9.40
N ASP A 344 14.32 16.00 -9.93
CA ASP A 344 15.69 16.05 -9.39
C ASP A 344 15.82 16.63 -7.96
N ALA A 345 14.73 17.23 -7.44
CA ALA A 345 14.71 17.89 -6.14
C ALA A 345 14.35 16.94 -4.96
N HIS A 346 13.79 15.76 -5.21
CA HIS A 346 13.31 14.89 -4.14
C HIS A 346 14.35 13.86 -3.71
N GLU A 347 14.34 13.54 -2.42
CA GLU A 347 15.09 12.44 -1.81
C GLU A 347 14.17 11.29 -1.43
N ALA A 348 14.74 10.11 -1.19
CA ALA A 348 14.04 8.97 -0.60
C ALA A 348 13.56 9.27 0.82
N ILE A 349 12.60 8.49 1.29
CA ILE A 349 12.13 8.56 2.67
C ILE A 349 13.17 7.91 3.57
N ARG A 350 13.75 8.71 4.47
CA ARG A 350 14.82 8.31 5.38
C ARG A 350 14.72 9.01 6.73
N PRO A 351 15.37 8.52 7.79
CA PRO A 351 15.50 9.30 9.02
C PRO A 351 16.27 10.61 8.75
N THR A 352 15.88 11.69 9.43
CA THR A 352 16.58 12.97 9.38
C THR A 352 17.96 12.90 10.06
N ASP A 353 18.11 11.97 10.99
CA ASP A 353 19.32 11.73 11.74
C ASP A 353 19.40 10.23 12.08
N VAL A 354 20.38 9.55 11.48
CA VAL A 354 20.55 8.10 11.65
C VAL A 354 20.95 7.72 13.09
N SER A 355 21.58 8.63 13.83
CA SER A 355 21.94 8.40 15.23
C SER A 355 20.74 8.29 16.18
N ARG A 356 19.58 8.79 15.75
CA ARG A 356 18.31 8.58 16.46
C ARG A 356 17.78 7.17 16.24
N MET A 357 18.51 6.19 16.77
CA MET A 357 18.08 4.79 16.71
C MET A 357 16.64 4.63 17.24
N PRO A 358 15.84 3.72 16.66
CA PRO A 358 14.47 3.50 17.10
C PRO A 358 14.30 3.28 18.58
N ALA A 359 15.24 2.56 19.23
CA ALA A 359 15.23 2.32 20.66
C ALA A 359 15.24 3.61 21.51
N LEU A 360 15.96 4.65 21.04
CA LEU A 360 16.11 5.91 21.77
C LEU A 360 14.85 6.79 21.76
N VAL A 361 14.01 6.64 20.74
CA VAL A 361 12.77 7.43 20.55
C VAL A 361 11.50 6.67 20.90
N LYS A 362 11.62 5.40 21.27
CA LYS A 362 10.48 4.49 21.49
C LYS A 362 9.46 5.01 22.51
N GLU A 363 9.92 5.55 23.62
CA GLU A 363 9.05 6.05 24.69
C GLU A 363 8.27 7.31 24.31
N SER A 364 8.77 8.07 23.32
CA SER A 364 8.15 9.31 22.85
C SER A 364 7.15 9.09 21.73
N LEU A 365 7.12 7.89 21.16
CA LEU A 365 6.28 7.56 20.00
C LEU A 365 5.11 6.66 20.40
N SER A 366 3.97 6.83 19.73
CA SER A 366 2.93 5.81 19.77
C SER A 366 3.46 4.50 19.18
N ARG A 367 2.85 3.37 19.56
CA ARG A 367 3.24 2.05 19.05
C ARG A 367 3.32 2.00 17.52
N ASP A 368 2.38 2.60 16.83
CA ASP A 368 2.32 2.56 15.38
C ASP A 368 3.34 3.51 14.74
N GLN A 369 3.55 4.71 15.31
CA GLN A 369 4.63 5.61 14.89
C GLN A 369 6.00 4.97 15.06
N PHE A 370 6.23 4.31 16.19
CA PHE A 370 7.48 3.60 16.45
C PHE A 370 7.74 2.51 15.42
N ARG A 371 6.74 1.66 15.13
CA ARG A 371 6.89 0.58 14.15
C ARG A 371 7.19 1.10 12.75
N LEU A 372 6.52 2.18 12.33
CA LEU A 372 6.78 2.78 11.03
C LEU A 372 8.17 3.44 10.97
N TYR A 373 8.55 4.19 12.00
CA TYR A 373 9.88 4.80 12.08
C TYR A 373 10.99 3.73 12.07
N GLN A 374 10.82 2.66 12.84
CA GLN A 374 11.76 1.54 12.86
C GLN A 374 11.91 0.89 11.48
N LEU A 375 10.83 0.72 10.74
CA LEU A 375 10.85 0.18 9.38
C LEU A 375 11.65 1.10 8.43
N ILE A 376 11.39 2.40 8.47
CA ILE A 376 12.09 3.40 7.65
C ILE A 376 13.58 3.46 8.00
N TRP A 377 13.89 3.50 9.28
CA TRP A 377 15.27 3.57 9.78
C TRP A 377 16.08 2.34 9.36
N LYS A 378 15.55 1.15 9.61
CA LYS A 378 16.19 -0.12 9.25
C LYS A 378 16.44 -0.22 7.75
N ARG A 379 15.46 0.14 6.94
CA ARG A 379 15.56 0.11 5.48
C ARG A 379 16.64 1.05 4.97
N PHE A 380 16.70 2.27 5.52
CA PHE A 380 17.71 3.26 5.17
C PHE A 380 19.11 2.79 5.50
N VAL A 381 19.34 2.33 6.73
CA VAL A 381 20.67 1.80 7.14
C VAL A 381 21.07 0.63 6.26
N ALA A 382 20.18 -0.36 6.09
CA ALA A 382 20.43 -1.51 5.24
C ALA A 382 20.81 -1.13 3.81
N SER A 383 20.18 -0.09 3.24
CA SER A 383 20.46 0.38 1.89
C SER A 383 21.88 0.94 1.69
N ARG A 384 22.60 1.22 2.76
CA ARG A 384 23.99 1.70 2.76
C ARG A 384 24.99 0.63 3.21
N MET A 385 24.51 -0.62 3.42
CA MET A 385 25.34 -1.75 3.85
C MET A 385 25.71 -2.65 2.67
N GLN A 386 26.76 -3.45 2.88
CA GLN A 386 27.22 -4.47 1.92
C GLN A 386 26.13 -5.51 1.65
N PRO A 387 26.11 -6.09 0.44
CA PRO A 387 25.28 -7.22 0.12
C PRO A 387 25.51 -8.41 1.08
N ALA A 388 24.47 -9.18 1.33
CA ALA A 388 24.62 -10.46 1.97
C ALA A 388 25.21 -11.49 0.97
N ILE A 389 26.09 -12.35 1.45
CA ILE A 389 26.74 -13.40 0.63
C ILE A 389 26.30 -14.77 1.13
N TYR A 390 25.81 -15.58 0.23
CA TYR A 390 25.42 -16.95 0.47
C TYR A 390 26.41 -17.89 -0.22
N GLU A 391 26.91 -18.90 0.52
CA GLU A 391 27.47 -20.09 -0.09
C GLU A 391 26.34 -20.98 -0.58
N THR A 392 26.38 -21.36 -1.85
CA THR A 392 25.38 -22.21 -2.47
C THR A 392 26.01 -23.57 -2.89
N THR A 393 25.30 -24.64 -2.63
CA THR A 393 25.64 -25.97 -3.14
C THR A 393 24.43 -26.49 -3.88
N SER A 394 24.63 -26.86 -5.13
CA SER A 394 23.62 -27.55 -5.97
C SER A 394 24.14 -28.91 -6.36
N VAL A 395 23.33 -29.94 -6.16
CA VAL A 395 23.64 -31.32 -6.44
C VAL A 395 22.67 -31.87 -7.47
N LYS A 396 23.18 -32.51 -8.52
CA LYS A 396 22.38 -33.31 -9.44
C LYS A 396 22.63 -34.77 -9.16
N ILE A 397 21.56 -35.54 -9.12
CA ILE A 397 21.56 -36.99 -8.88
C ILE A 397 20.97 -37.64 -10.13
N SER A 398 21.73 -38.52 -10.75
CA SER A 398 21.26 -39.32 -11.90
C SER A 398 20.64 -40.63 -11.42
N GLY A 399 19.51 -40.98 -12.02
CA GLY A 399 18.85 -42.27 -11.90
C GLY A 399 18.32 -42.67 -13.27
N GLY A 400 18.97 -43.67 -13.93
CA GLY A 400 18.65 -44.00 -15.31
C GLY A 400 18.81 -42.79 -16.25
N GLU A 401 17.78 -42.47 -17.00
CA GLU A 401 17.76 -41.33 -17.92
C GLU A 401 17.36 -40.01 -17.22
N TYR A 402 16.95 -40.07 -15.94
CA TYR A 402 16.39 -38.94 -15.23
C TYR A 402 17.38 -38.31 -14.24
N LEU A 403 17.13 -37.05 -13.97
CA LEU A 403 17.86 -36.24 -12.99
C LEU A 403 16.95 -35.78 -11.87
N PHE A 404 17.51 -35.80 -10.68
CA PHE A 404 16.95 -35.15 -9.52
C PHE A 404 17.89 -34.01 -9.05
N THR A 405 17.34 -32.98 -8.49
CA THR A 405 18.12 -31.82 -8.03
C THR A 405 17.81 -31.48 -6.58
N VAL A 406 18.85 -31.13 -5.87
CA VAL A 406 18.73 -30.58 -4.52
C VAL A 406 19.72 -29.44 -4.34
N ALA A 407 19.31 -28.37 -3.66
CA ALA A 407 20.16 -27.22 -3.39
C ALA A 407 20.11 -26.84 -1.92
N ALA A 408 21.22 -26.32 -1.45
CA ALA A 408 21.30 -25.69 -0.12
C ALA A 408 22.05 -24.38 -0.21
N SER A 409 21.69 -23.44 0.67
CA SER A 409 22.39 -22.18 0.82
C SER A 409 22.69 -21.91 2.30
N LYS A 410 23.83 -21.29 2.57
CA LYS A 410 24.23 -20.84 3.91
C LYS A 410 24.66 -19.39 3.83
N ILE A 411 24.29 -18.58 4.80
CA ILE A 411 24.82 -17.23 4.93
C ILE A 411 26.32 -17.35 5.27
N LYS A 412 27.16 -16.80 4.38
CA LYS A 412 28.59 -16.63 4.59
C LYS A 412 28.88 -15.28 5.24
N PHE A 413 28.20 -14.26 4.76
CA PHE A 413 28.25 -12.91 5.30
C PHE A 413 26.83 -12.34 5.26
N ASP A 414 26.34 -11.87 6.40
CA ASP A 414 24.94 -11.41 6.53
C ASP A 414 24.72 -9.99 5.97
N GLY A 415 25.78 -9.16 5.90
CA GLY A 415 25.72 -7.80 5.33
C GLY A 415 24.53 -7.01 5.85
N PHE A 416 23.72 -6.46 4.95
CA PHE A 416 22.54 -5.67 5.31
C PHE A 416 21.48 -6.46 6.11
N MET A 417 21.50 -7.79 6.04
CA MET A 417 20.53 -8.65 6.75
C MET A 417 20.73 -8.62 8.27
N SER A 418 21.88 -8.15 8.77
CA SER A 418 22.09 -7.87 10.20
C SER A 418 21.12 -6.81 10.76
N VAL A 419 20.58 -5.94 9.89
CA VAL A 419 19.66 -4.85 10.27
C VAL A 419 18.25 -5.07 9.75
N TYR A 420 18.14 -5.58 8.50
CA TYR A 420 16.88 -5.64 7.78
C TYR A 420 16.70 -6.98 7.08
N VAL A 421 15.77 -7.77 7.61
CA VAL A 421 15.35 -9.06 7.02
C VAL A 421 13.89 -8.93 6.60
N GLN A 422 13.57 -9.36 5.38
CA GLN A 422 12.19 -9.42 4.89
C GLN A 422 11.55 -10.75 5.32
N GLU A 423 10.27 -10.73 5.71
CA GLU A 423 9.55 -11.92 6.24
C GLU A 423 9.57 -13.15 5.33
N ASP A 424 9.69 -12.96 4.00
CA ASP A 424 9.74 -14.09 3.04
C ASP A 424 11.07 -14.85 3.07
N GLU A 425 12.07 -14.41 3.83
CA GLU A 425 13.44 -14.94 3.78
C GLU A 425 13.73 -16.00 4.84
N GLU A 426 12.90 -16.16 5.85
CA GLU A 426 13.11 -17.16 6.91
C GLU A 426 12.95 -18.62 6.46
N LYS A 427 12.43 -18.82 5.23
CA LYS A 427 12.20 -20.16 4.65
C LYS A 427 13.32 -20.67 3.73
N ALA A 428 14.50 -20.05 3.74
CA ALA A 428 15.66 -20.64 3.03
C ALA A 428 15.93 -22.05 3.53
N GLN A 429 15.73 -23.02 2.67
CA GLN A 429 15.90 -24.45 2.98
C GLN A 429 17.32 -24.71 3.46
N ASN A 430 17.50 -24.79 4.77
CA ASN A 430 18.76 -25.17 5.41
C ASN A 430 18.94 -26.71 5.29
N ASN A 431 19.08 -27.24 4.08
CA ASN A 431 19.42 -28.62 3.90
C ASN A 431 20.94 -28.82 4.09
N THR A 432 21.33 -28.95 5.35
CA THR A 432 22.75 -29.08 5.73
C THR A 432 23.43 -30.29 5.12
N LEU A 433 22.69 -31.32 4.77
CA LEU A 433 23.20 -32.59 4.21
C LEU A 433 23.85 -32.43 2.84
N VAL A 434 23.32 -31.52 2.02
CA VAL A 434 23.81 -31.28 0.63
C VAL A 434 25.27 -30.85 0.58
N ARG A 435 25.82 -30.32 1.67
CA ARG A 435 27.17 -29.76 1.71
C ARG A 435 28.28 -30.79 1.88
N SER A 436 27.94 -31.96 2.43
CA SER A 436 28.86 -33.04 2.71
C SER A 436 28.89 -34.12 1.60
N ILE A 437 28.12 -33.90 0.52
CA ILE A 437 28.02 -34.87 -0.57
C ILE A 437 29.04 -34.54 -1.64
N ASP A 438 29.81 -35.56 -2.03
CA ASP A 438 30.77 -35.48 -3.11
C ASP A 438 30.24 -36.08 -4.43
N LYS A 439 30.84 -35.65 -5.54
CA LYS A 439 30.54 -36.24 -6.84
C LYS A 439 30.81 -37.74 -6.83
N ASP A 440 30.09 -38.49 -7.62
CA ASP A 440 30.15 -39.96 -7.78
C ASP A 440 29.69 -40.75 -6.53
N THR A 441 29.17 -40.07 -5.49
CA THR A 441 28.56 -40.73 -4.33
C THR A 441 27.32 -41.51 -4.77
N VAL A 442 27.29 -42.82 -4.45
CA VAL A 442 26.09 -43.66 -4.64
C VAL A 442 25.15 -43.44 -3.46
N LEU A 443 23.90 -43.18 -3.78
CA LEU A 443 22.85 -42.87 -2.81
C LEU A 443 21.88 -44.03 -2.64
N ASN A 444 21.54 -44.38 -1.39
CA ASN A 444 20.55 -45.41 -1.09
C ASN A 444 19.14 -44.83 -1.21
N PHE A 445 18.48 -45.16 -2.31
CA PHE A 445 17.06 -44.80 -2.52
C PHE A 445 16.18 -45.46 -1.45
N GLN A 446 15.22 -44.71 -0.94
CA GLN A 446 14.23 -45.20 0.03
C GLN A 446 12.85 -45.30 -0.60
N GLU A 447 12.32 -44.19 -1.03
CA GLU A 447 10.98 -44.06 -1.57
C GLU A 447 10.84 -42.84 -2.45
N PHE A 448 9.78 -42.78 -3.23
CA PHE A 448 9.31 -41.56 -3.88
C PHE A 448 8.22 -40.88 -3.03
N ASP A 449 8.22 -39.56 -3.01
CA ASP A 449 7.12 -38.73 -2.51
C ASP A 449 6.49 -38.04 -3.72
N GLU A 450 5.39 -38.63 -4.19
CA GLU A 450 4.60 -38.08 -5.29
C GLU A 450 3.41 -37.31 -4.77
N GLN A 451 3.19 -36.10 -5.29
CA GLN A 451 2.08 -35.24 -4.88
C GLN A 451 1.38 -34.61 -6.09
N GLN A 452 0.06 -34.71 -6.08
CA GLN A 452 -0.81 -34.05 -7.04
C GLN A 452 -0.96 -32.59 -6.67
N HIS A 453 -0.85 -31.72 -7.65
CA HIS A 453 -1.05 -30.28 -7.52
C HIS A 453 -1.96 -29.77 -8.63
N PHE A 454 -2.55 -28.62 -8.37
CA PHE A 454 -3.28 -27.86 -9.39
C PHE A 454 -2.73 -26.45 -9.42
N THR A 455 -2.58 -25.88 -10.62
CA THR A 455 -2.24 -24.46 -10.76
C THR A 455 -3.27 -23.61 -10.04
N GLN A 456 -2.82 -22.50 -9.47
CA GLN A 456 -3.70 -21.61 -8.70
C GLN A 456 -4.00 -20.36 -9.53
N PRO A 457 -5.20 -19.80 -9.39
CA PRO A 457 -5.52 -18.51 -10.02
C PRO A 457 -4.58 -17.40 -9.50
N PRO A 458 -4.43 -16.30 -10.24
CA PRO A 458 -3.72 -15.15 -9.73
C PRO A 458 -4.37 -14.66 -8.42
N ALA A 459 -3.56 -14.14 -7.51
CA ALA A 459 -4.08 -13.66 -6.23
C ALA A 459 -4.91 -12.38 -6.42
N HIS A 460 -5.96 -12.22 -5.60
CA HIS A 460 -6.67 -10.95 -5.48
C HIS A 460 -5.72 -9.82 -5.14
N TYR A 461 -6.03 -8.61 -5.60
CA TYR A 461 -5.26 -7.46 -5.19
C TYR A 461 -5.38 -7.20 -3.69
N THR A 462 -4.25 -6.81 -3.09
CA THR A 462 -4.21 -6.13 -1.80
C THR A 462 -3.98 -4.63 -2.04
N GLU A 463 -4.13 -3.78 -1.03
CA GLU A 463 -3.74 -2.37 -1.19
C GLU A 463 -2.28 -2.24 -1.66
N ALA A 464 -1.38 -3.08 -1.13
CA ALA A 464 0.04 -3.07 -1.49
C ALA A 464 0.30 -3.47 -2.95
N SER A 465 -0.29 -4.58 -3.40
CA SER A 465 -0.10 -5.04 -4.78
C SER A 465 -0.79 -4.11 -5.78
N LEU A 466 -1.90 -3.49 -5.41
CA LEU A 466 -2.55 -2.48 -6.26
C LEU A 466 -1.67 -1.22 -6.41
N VAL A 467 -1.08 -0.71 -5.31
CA VAL A 467 -0.12 0.41 -5.39
C VAL A 467 1.05 0.06 -6.30
N LYS A 468 1.61 -1.14 -6.16
CA LYS A 468 2.71 -1.62 -7.00
C LYS A 468 2.31 -1.64 -8.48
N THR A 469 1.18 -2.24 -8.80
CA THR A 469 0.67 -2.31 -10.19
C THR A 469 0.38 -0.92 -10.76
N MET A 470 -0.22 -0.02 -9.98
CA MET A 470 -0.46 1.36 -10.42
C MET A 470 0.86 2.09 -10.72
N GLU A 471 1.88 1.93 -9.87
CA GLU A 471 3.22 2.50 -10.09
C GLU A 471 3.87 1.94 -11.36
N GLU A 472 3.88 0.61 -11.55
CA GLU A 472 4.44 -0.07 -12.73
C GLU A 472 3.75 0.34 -14.03
N LEU A 473 2.46 0.63 -13.99
CA LEU A 473 1.67 1.10 -15.13
C LEU A 473 1.70 2.63 -15.32
N GLY A 474 2.38 3.36 -14.46
CA GLY A 474 2.44 4.84 -14.52
C GLY A 474 1.14 5.54 -14.12
N ILE A 475 0.24 4.86 -13.40
CA ILE A 475 -1.08 5.36 -13.02
C ILE A 475 -1.02 5.97 -11.62
N GLY A 476 -1.34 7.26 -11.55
CA GLY A 476 -1.23 8.03 -10.30
C GLY A 476 0.21 8.43 -9.98
N ARG A 477 0.39 9.06 -8.82
CA ARG A 477 1.66 9.59 -8.31
C ARG A 477 1.67 9.42 -6.78
N PRO A 478 2.79 9.65 -6.08
CA PRO A 478 2.90 9.52 -4.63
C PRO A 478 1.77 10.17 -3.82
N SER A 479 1.24 11.28 -4.31
CA SER A 479 0.13 12.00 -3.67
C SER A 479 -1.24 11.34 -3.86
N THR A 480 -1.42 10.47 -4.85
CA THR A 480 -2.74 9.94 -5.27
C THR A 480 -3.00 8.48 -4.93
N TYR A 481 -1.98 7.64 -4.70
CA TYR A 481 -2.17 6.21 -4.44
C TYR A 481 -3.12 5.93 -3.26
N ALA A 482 -2.78 6.41 -2.07
CA ALA A 482 -3.60 6.17 -0.89
C ALA A 482 -5.01 6.82 -0.96
N PRO A 483 -5.17 8.07 -1.44
CA PRO A 483 -6.49 8.66 -1.66
C PRO A 483 -7.38 7.86 -2.63
N THR A 484 -6.82 7.37 -3.74
CA THR A 484 -7.55 6.58 -4.73
C THR A 484 -8.09 5.30 -4.10
N ILE A 485 -7.25 4.50 -3.45
CA ILE A 485 -7.65 3.25 -2.80
C ILE A 485 -8.68 3.52 -1.69
N THR A 486 -8.45 4.56 -0.88
CA THR A 486 -9.40 4.95 0.16
C THR A 486 -10.76 5.30 -0.43
N THR A 487 -10.79 5.99 -1.58
CA THR A 487 -12.01 6.43 -2.24
C THR A 487 -12.82 5.25 -2.78
N ILE A 488 -12.20 4.32 -3.52
CA ILE A 488 -12.93 3.17 -4.09
C ILE A 488 -13.50 2.26 -3.01
N ILE A 489 -12.81 2.12 -1.88
CA ILE A 489 -13.33 1.40 -0.70
C ILE A 489 -14.46 2.19 -0.02
N ALA A 490 -14.30 3.50 0.20
CA ALA A 490 -15.30 4.34 0.83
C ALA A 490 -16.58 4.46 -0.01
N ARG A 491 -16.46 4.46 -1.34
CA ARG A 491 -17.59 4.41 -2.29
C ARG A 491 -18.22 3.03 -2.42
N ARG A 492 -17.61 2.01 -1.81
CA ARG A 492 -18.06 0.62 -1.85
C ARG A 492 -18.07 0.02 -3.25
N TYR A 493 -17.21 0.50 -4.10
CA TYR A 493 -16.93 -0.18 -5.37
C TYR A 493 -16.11 -1.44 -5.14
N VAL A 494 -15.33 -1.41 -4.06
CA VAL A 494 -14.46 -2.50 -3.62
C VAL A 494 -14.70 -2.78 -2.14
N ALA A 495 -14.84 -4.03 -1.78
CA ALA A 495 -14.83 -4.52 -0.41
C ALA A 495 -13.42 -4.97 -0.02
N LYS A 496 -13.04 -4.74 1.24
CA LYS A 496 -11.79 -5.25 1.78
C LYS A 496 -12.07 -6.31 2.82
N GLU A 497 -11.66 -7.54 2.54
CA GLU A 497 -11.76 -8.67 3.46
C GLU A 497 -10.36 -9.20 3.77
N ASN A 498 -10.03 -9.29 5.05
CA ASN A 498 -8.66 -9.56 5.52
C ASN A 498 -7.66 -8.56 4.95
N LYS A 499 -6.93 -8.89 3.91
CA LYS A 499 -6.01 -7.98 3.18
C LYS A 499 -6.43 -7.80 1.72
N ASN A 500 -7.29 -8.67 1.22
CA ASN A 500 -7.69 -8.71 -0.17
C ASN A 500 -8.80 -7.69 -0.49
N LEU A 501 -8.77 -7.22 -1.72
CA LEU A 501 -9.74 -6.33 -2.32
C LEU A 501 -10.61 -7.15 -3.28
N TYR A 502 -11.92 -7.06 -3.12
CA TYR A 502 -12.90 -7.75 -3.94
C TYR A 502 -13.83 -6.74 -4.61
N MET A 503 -14.18 -6.99 -5.86
CA MET A 503 -15.24 -6.22 -6.50
C MET A 503 -16.55 -6.42 -5.77
N THR A 504 -17.33 -5.36 -5.65
CA THR A 504 -18.74 -5.46 -5.23
C THR A 504 -19.64 -5.40 -6.46
N GLU A 505 -20.85 -5.89 -6.35
CA GLU A 505 -21.88 -5.76 -7.41
C GLU A 505 -22.01 -4.30 -7.88
N LEU A 506 -22.02 -3.35 -6.94
CA LEU A 506 -22.01 -1.92 -7.27
C LEU A 506 -20.76 -1.51 -8.05
N GLY A 507 -19.59 -2.03 -7.67
CA GLY A 507 -18.33 -1.79 -8.36
C GLY A 507 -18.34 -2.32 -9.77
N GLU A 508 -18.87 -3.53 -9.98
CA GLU A 508 -19.02 -4.16 -11.30
C GLU A 508 -19.91 -3.33 -12.22
N VAL A 509 -21.10 -2.93 -11.74
CA VAL A 509 -22.03 -2.09 -12.51
C VAL A 509 -21.40 -0.74 -12.87
N VAL A 510 -20.73 -0.08 -11.92
CA VAL A 510 -20.03 1.19 -12.19
C VAL A 510 -18.89 0.98 -13.21
N ASN A 511 -18.08 -0.07 -13.03
CA ASN A 511 -16.97 -0.37 -13.94
C ASN A 511 -17.47 -0.67 -15.35
N GLN A 512 -18.50 -1.49 -15.48
CA GLN A 512 -19.10 -1.84 -16.77
C GLN A 512 -19.64 -0.58 -17.48
N MET A 513 -20.39 0.25 -16.79
CA MET A 513 -20.92 1.50 -17.32
C MET A 513 -19.79 2.46 -17.75
N MET A 514 -18.71 2.52 -16.98
CA MET A 514 -17.54 3.32 -17.33
C MET A 514 -16.79 2.75 -18.55
N LYS A 515 -16.65 1.43 -18.67
CA LYS A 515 -16.04 0.75 -19.84
C LYS A 515 -16.86 1.02 -21.12
N GLU A 516 -18.17 1.02 -21.01
CA GLU A 516 -19.10 1.20 -22.14
C GLU A 516 -19.17 2.66 -22.61
N ALA A 517 -19.38 3.60 -21.68
CA ALA A 517 -19.64 4.99 -22.03
C ALA A 517 -18.41 5.89 -22.03
N PHE A 518 -17.36 5.54 -21.29
CA PHE A 518 -16.16 6.35 -21.10
C PHE A 518 -14.87 5.52 -21.26
N PRO A 519 -14.70 4.78 -22.36
CA PRO A 519 -13.59 3.85 -22.54
C PRO A 519 -12.22 4.52 -22.39
N SER A 520 -12.05 5.74 -22.88
CA SER A 520 -10.80 6.50 -22.73
C SER A 520 -10.47 6.83 -21.28
N ILE A 521 -11.46 7.13 -20.45
CA ILE A 521 -11.25 7.50 -19.03
C ILE A 521 -10.80 6.30 -18.21
N VAL A 522 -11.19 5.09 -18.59
CA VAL A 522 -10.79 3.85 -17.93
C VAL A 522 -9.63 3.14 -18.63
N ASP A 523 -9.09 3.71 -19.68
CA ASP A 523 -7.93 3.17 -20.39
C ASP A 523 -6.64 3.43 -19.59
N VAL A 524 -5.88 2.35 -19.40
CA VAL A 524 -4.62 2.37 -18.63
C VAL A 524 -3.57 3.24 -19.30
N ASN A 525 -3.39 3.07 -20.62
CA ASN A 525 -2.37 3.80 -21.37
C ASN A 525 -2.72 5.29 -21.50
N PHE A 526 -4.00 5.58 -21.72
CA PHE A 526 -4.47 6.97 -21.76
C PHE A 526 -4.20 7.69 -20.44
N THR A 527 -4.51 7.03 -19.32
CA THR A 527 -4.27 7.62 -17.98
C THR A 527 -2.79 7.78 -17.69
N ALA A 528 -1.96 6.80 -18.03
CA ALA A 528 -0.50 6.90 -17.88
C ALA A 528 0.08 8.04 -18.72
N THR A 529 -0.34 8.14 -19.99
CA THR A 529 0.07 9.24 -20.89
C THR A 529 -0.35 10.60 -20.34
N MET A 530 -1.54 10.69 -19.74
CA MET A 530 -2.01 11.94 -19.12
C MET A 530 -1.17 12.32 -17.90
N GLU A 531 -0.75 11.34 -17.06
CA GLU A 531 0.15 11.60 -15.96
C GLU A 531 1.52 12.11 -16.44
N ASP A 532 2.04 11.55 -17.54
CA ASP A 532 3.29 12.01 -18.16
C ASP A 532 3.16 13.40 -18.78
N LEU A 533 1.98 13.74 -19.36
CA LEU A 533 1.72 15.09 -19.84
C LEU A 533 1.66 16.10 -18.71
N LEU A 534 1.08 15.74 -17.56
CA LEU A 534 1.06 16.59 -16.38
C LEU A 534 2.47 16.83 -15.84
N ASP A 535 3.32 15.81 -15.78
CA ASP A 535 4.72 15.99 -15.40
C ASP A 535 5.47 16.92 -16.38
N LYS A 536 5.20 16.81 -17.70
CA LYS A 536 5.76 17.73 -18.70
C LYS A 536 5.27 19.17 -18.57
N VAL A 537 4.07 19.40 -18.06
CA VAL A 537 3.61 20.75 -17.68
C VAL A 537 4.46 21.26 -16.51
N GLY A 538 4.70 20.42 -15.51
CA GLY A 538 5.58 20.74 -14.36
C GLY A 538 7.02 21.06 -14.78
N ASP A 539 7.52 20.42 -15.82
CA ASP A 539 8.84 20.70 -16.42
C ASP A 539 8.85 21.94 -17.34
N GLY A 540 7.70 22.57 -17.57
CA GLY A 540 7.54 23.73 -18.46
C GLY A 540 7.69 23.43 -19.94
N THR A 541 7.63 22.16 -20.37
CA THR A 541 7.78 21.73 -21.77
C THR A 541 6.45 21.66 -22.52
N VAL A 542 5.32 21.63 -21.81
CA VAL A 542 3.97 21.59 -22.36
C VAL A 542 3.09 22.67 -21.71
N ASP A 543 2.39 23.44 -22.51
CA ASP A 543 1.42 24.41 -22.02
C ASP A 543 0.18 23.70 -21.45
N TRP A 544 -0.21 24.04 -20.23
CA TRP A 544 -1.31 23.40 -19.53
C TRP A 544 -2.67 23.57 -20.24
N LYS A 545 -2.88 24.70 -20.89
CA LYS A 545 -4.12 24.96 -21.64
C LYS A 545 -4.28 24.03 -22.83
N VAL A 546 -3.18 23.65 -23.48
CA VAL A 546 -3.20 22.67 -24.59
C VAL A 546 -3.68 21.32 -24.09
N VAL A 547 -3.24 20.89 -22.90
CA VAL A 547 -3.68 19.62 -22.31
C VAL A 547 -5.20 19.64 -22.07
N VAL A 548 -5.73 20.71 -21.50
CA VAL A 548 -7.17 20.85 -21.20
C VAL A 548 -8.01 20.97 -22.46
N ARG A 549 -7.56 21.76 -23.46
CA ARG A 549 -8.25 21.93 -24.76
C ARG A 549 -8.38 20.62 -25.53
N ASN A 550 -7.36 19.78 -25.47
CA ASN A 550 -7.38 18.49 -26.15
C ASN A 550 -8.22 17.43 -25.40
N PHE A 551 -8.42 17.61 -24.09
CA PHE A 551 -9.14 16.64 -23.27
C PHE A 551 -10.65 16.90 -23.21
N TYR A 552 -11.07 18.15 -23.04
CA TYR A 552 -12.45 18.48 -22.68
C TYR A 552 -13.49 18.17 -23.77
N PRO A 553 -13.26 18.45 -25.08
CA PRO A 553 -14.25 18.18 -26.12
C PRO A 553 -14.69 16.73 -26.18
N ASP A 554 -13.75 15.79 -26.15
CA ASP A 554 -14.02 14.35 -26.21
C ASP A 554 -14.78 13.88 -24.96
N LEU A 555 -14.44 14.43 -23.80
CA LEU A 555 -15.17 14.16 -22.54
C LEU A 555 -16.62 14.67 -22.64
N ASP A 556 -16.83 15.89 -23.15
CA ASP A 556 -18.16 16.50 -23.22
C ASP A 556 -19.06 15.75 -24.22
N GLU A 557 -18.52 15.30 -25.35
CA GLU A 557 -19.22 14.47 -26.32
C GLU A 557 -19.59 13.10 -25.69
N SER A 558 -18.64 12.42 -25.10
CA SER A 558 -18.90 11.13 -24.42
C SER A 558 -19.98 11.25 -23.33
N VAL A 559 -19.99 12.35 -22.55
CA VAL A 559 -21.02 12.60 -21.55
C VAL A 559 -22.40 12.77 -22.18
N LYS A 560 -22.51 13.55 -23.27
CA LYS A 560 -23.79 13.75 -23.99
C LYS A 560 -24.33 12.45 -24.57
N GLU A 561 -23.47 11.62 -25.13
CA GLU A 561 -23.83 10.30 -25.63
C GLU A 561 -24.26 9.36 -24.50
N ALA A 562 -23.52 9.33 -23.41
CA ALA A 562 -23.84 8.53 -22.24
C ALA A 562 -25.19 8.91 -21.60
N GLU A 563 -25.48 10.19 -21.49
CA GLU A 563 -26.79 10.67 -21.00
C GLU A 563 -27.96 10.18 -21.83
N LYS A 564 -27.78 10.08 -23.15
CA LYS A 564 -28.80 9.67 -24.11
C LYS A 564 -28.93 8.14 -24.20
N ASN A 565 -27.81 7.44 -24.28
CA ASN A 565 -27.78 6.03 -24.72
C ASN A 565 -27.75 5.02 -23.56
N LEU A 566 -27.21 5.39 -22.38
CA LEU A 566 -27.15 4.46 -21.25
C LEU A 566 -28.53 4.18 -20.68
N GLU A 567 -28.78 2.92 -20.34
CA GLU A 567 -29.97 2.50 -19.62
C GLU A 567 -29.83 2.71 -18.10
N GLU A 568 -30.96 2.84 -17.41
CA GLU A 568 -30.97 2.89 -15.94
C GLU A 568 -30.79 1.48 -15.37
N VAL A 569 -29.78 1.30 -14.51
CA VAL A 569 -29.54 0.04 -13.83
C VAL A 569 -30.10 0.14 -12.41
N LYS A 570 -31.09 -0.70 -12.10
CA LYS A 570 -31.62 -0.86 -10.74
C LYS A 570 -30.86 -1.98 -10.07
N LEU A 571 -30.07 -1.65 -9.06
CA LEU A 571 -29.48 -2.64 -8.17
C LEU A 571 -30.60 -3.19 -7.28
N GLU A 572 -30.87 -4.48 -7.38
CA GLU A 572 -31.78 -5.15 -6.50
C GLU A 572 -31.17 -5.26 -5.11
N ASP A 573 -31.99 -5.00 -4.09
CA ASP A 573 -31.54 -5.19 -2.72
C ASP A 573 -31.51 -6.69 -2.40
N GLU A 574 -30.44 -7.16 -1.79
CA GLU A 574 -30.33 -8.54 -1.31
C GLU A 574 -31.41 -8.80 -0.25
N VAL A 575 -32.41 -9.59 -0.63
CA VAL A 575 -33.55 -9.95 0.24
C VAL A 575 -33.10 -11.03 1.22
N THR A 576 -33.45 -10.87 2.48
CA THR A 576 -33.14 -11.83 3.55
C THR A 576 -34.42 -12.53 4.05
N ASP A 577 -34.23 -13.65 4.74
CA ASP A 577 -35.32 -14.36 5.41
C ASP A 577 -35.83 -13.66 6.69
N VAL A 578 -35.21 -12.54 7.07
CA VAL A 578 -35.56 -11.80 8.27
C VAL A 578 -36.81 -10.95 8.00
N ILE A 579 -37.86 -11.22 8.72
CA ILE A 579 -39.15 -10.52 8.59
C ILE A 579 -39.10 -9.21 9.40
N CYS A 580 -39.63 -8.15 8.81
CA CYS A 580 -39.84 -6.87 9.47
C CYS A 580 -40.98 -6.98 10.48
N GLU A 581 -40.73 -6.73 11.76
CA GLU A 581 -41.72 -6.79 12.84
C GLU A 581 -42.86 -5.78 12.70
N ASN A 582 -42.60 -4.67 11.97
CA ASN A 582 -43.60 -3.59 11.85
C ASN A 582 -44.56 -3.80 10.67
N CYS A 583 -44.15 -4.48 9.59
CA CYS A 583 -44.96 -4.57 8.37
C CYS A 583 -44.93 -5.93 7.68
N GLY A 584 -44.26 -6.93 8.24
CA GLY A 584 -44.26 -8.33 7.75
C GLY A 584 -43.46 -8.56 6.46
N ARG A 585 -42.83 -7.58 5.87
CA ARG A 585 -41.99 -7.74 4.64
C ARG A 585 -40.64 -8.32 5.00
N ASN A 586 -40.05 -9.09 4.10
CA ASN A 586 -38.68 -9.53 4.23
C ASN A 586 -37.75 -8.33 4.21
N MET A 587 -36.83 -8.28 5.19
CA MET A 587 -35.82 -7.20 5.25
C MET A 587 -34.73 -7.42 4.22
N VAL A 588 -34.17 -6.31 3.76
CA VAL A 588 -33.10 -6.30 2.76
C VAL A 588 -31.81 -5.83 3.37
N ILE A 589 -30.68 -6.32 2.86
CA ILE A 589 -29.36 -5.86 3.29
C ILE A 589 -29.09 -4.49 2.67
N LYS A 590 -28.91 -3.50 3.52
CA LYS A 590 -28.45 -2.16 3.15
C LYS A 590 -27.09 -1.87 3.77
N TYR A 591 -26.40 -0.91 3.19
CA TYR A 591 -25.10 -0.52 3.65
C TYR A 591 -25.16 0.89 4.24
N GLY A 592 -24.83 1.04 5.52
CA GLY A 592 -24.76 2.31 6.26
C GLY A 592 -23.30 2.76 6.53
N PRO A 593 -23.13 3.91 7.20
CA PRO A 593 -21.79 4.41 7.58
C PRO A 593 -20.98 3.45 8.45
N HIS A 594 -21.67 2.54 9.14
CA HIS A 594 -21.06 1.58 10.08
C HIS A 594 -20.99 0.13 9.54
N GLY A 595 -21.34 -0.09 8.27
CA GLY A 595 -21.34 -1.40 7.62
C GLY A 595 -22.73 -1.87 7.19
N ARG A 596 -22.88 -3.19 6.97
CA ARG A 596 -24.15 -3.83 6.59
C ARG A 596 -25.16 -3.72 7.72
N PHE A 597 -26.42 -3.47 7.36
CA PHE A 597 -27.57 -3.53 8.27
C PHE A 597 -28.79 -4.00 7.50
N LEU A 598 -29.76 -4.54 8.21
CA LEU A 598 -31.03 -4.93 7.65
C LEU A 598 -31.98 -3.73 7.67
N ALA A 599 -32.60 -3.43 6.54
CA ALA A 599 -33.59 -2.38 6.42
C ALA A 599 -34.92 -2.94 5.86
N CYS A 600 -36.01 -2.38 6.29
CA CYS A 600 -37.30 -2.72 5.67
C CYS A 600 -37.39 -2.06 4.28
N PRO A 601 -37.77 -2.83 3.23
CA PRO A 601 -37.98 -2.29 1.89
C PRO A 601 -39.17 -1.34 1.79
N GLY A 602 -40.01 -1.29 2.81
CA GLY A 602 -41.17 -0.39 2.91
C GLY A 602 -40.86 1.06 3.24
N PHE A 603 -39.58 1.46 3.22
CA PHE A 603 -39.20 2.87 3.39
C PHE A 603 -39.79 3.74 2.26
N PRO A 604 -40.31 4.95 2.53
CA PRO A 604 -40.28 5.70 3.81
C PRO A 604 -41.38 5.37 4.82
N ASP A 605 -42.38 4.56 4.46
CA ASP A 605 -43.55 4.26 5.32
C ASP A 605 -43.16 3.38 6.52
N CYS A 606 -42.29 2.41 6.31
CA CYS A 606 -41.70 1.60 7.36
C CYS A 606 -40.16 1.86 7.46
N ARG A 607 -39.77 2.41 8.59
CA ARG A 607 -38.35 2.78 8.83
C ARG A 607 -37.58 1.80 9.71
N ASN A 608 -38.10 0.55 9.82
CA ASN A 608 -37.47 -0.44 10.68
C ASN A 608 -36.11 -0.87 10.15
N THR A 609 -35.12 -0.90 11.04
CA THR A 609 -33.75 -1.35 10.74
C THR A 609 -33.21 -2.26 11.84
N LYS A 610 -32.44 -3.30 11.47
CA LYS A 610 -31.79 -4.21 12.41
C LYS A 610 -30.30 -4.32 12.09
N PRO A 611 -29.44 -4.64 13.07
CA PRO A 611 -28.05 -4.96 12.79
C PRO A 611 -27.97 -6.21 11.89
N TYR A 612 -27.10 -6.15 10.89
CA TYR A 612 -26.74 -7.36 10.14
C TYR A 612 -25.76 -8.20 10.97
N LEU A 613 -26.18 -9.41 11.34
CA LEU A 613 -25.40 -10.34 12.13
C LEU A 613 -24.83 -11.43 11.21
N GLU A 614 -23.53 -11.39 10.98
CA GLU A 614 -22.82 -12.38 10.16
C GLU A 614 -22.74 -13.70 10.95
N LYS A 615 -23.48 -14.71 10.51
CA LYS A 615 -23.46 -16.06 11.08
C LYS A 615 -22.18 -16.78 10.65
N ILE A 616 -21.49 -17.42 11.60
CA ILE A 616 -20.23 -18.13 11.34
C ILE A 616 -20.40 -19.64 11.15
N GLY A 617 -21.65 -20.13 11.13
CA GLY A 617 -21.96 -21.56 10.97
C GLY A 617 -21.66 -22.42 12.21
N VAL A 618 -21.51 -21.79 13.38
CA VAL A 618 -21.24 -22.49 14.65
C VAL A 618 -22.36 -22.25 15.62
N LYS A 619 -22.84 -23.32 16.27
CA LYS A 619 -23.87 -23.23 17.29
C LYS A 619 -23.31 -22.75 18.62
N CYS A 620 -24.10 -21.91 19.29
CA CYS A 620 -23.74 -21.39 20.62
C CYS A 620 -23.64 -22.54 21.64
N PRO A 621 -22.54 -22.69 22.36
CA PRO A 621 -22.37 -23.77 23.33
C PRO A 621 -23.28 -23.64 24.55
N LYS A 622 -23.90 -22.45 24.79
CA LYS A 622 -24.79 -22.20 25.92
C LYS A 622 -26.27 -22.43 25.58
N CYS A 623 -26.74 -21.94 24.43
CA CYS A 623 -28.16 -21.97 24.11
C CYS A 623 -28.50 -22.66 22.77
N GLY A 624 -27.51 -23.11 21.99
CA GLY A 624 -27.70 -23.81 20.72
C GLY A 624 -28.10 -22.92 19.53
N LYS A 625 -28.33 -21.60 19.72
CA LYS A 625 -28.58 -20.65 18.63
C LYS A 625 -27.32 -20.37 17.84
N GLU A 626 -27.36 -19.53 16.80
CA GLU A 626 -26.19 -19.23 15.98
C GLU A 626 -25.19 -18.33 16.71
N VAL A 627 -23.88 -18.61 16.49
CA VAL A 627 -22.83 -17.67 16.87
C VAL A 627 -22.59 -16.70 15.71
N VAL A 628 -22.52 -15.41 16.02
CA VAL A 628 -22.40 -14.32 15.07
C VAL A 628 -21.18 -13.45 15.35
N LEU A 629 -20.64 -12.84 14.30
CA LEU A 629 -19.58 -11.86 14.41
C LEU A 629 -20.14 -10.50 14.86
N ARG A 630 -19.64 -9.98 15.97
CA ARG A 630 -20.06 -8.69 16.54
C ARG A 630 -18.85 -7.75 16.67
N LYS A 631 -19.13 -6.46 16.89
CA LYS A 631 -18.11 -5.44 17.16
C LYS A 631 -18.43 -4.74 18.49
N THR A 632 -17.41 -4.51 19.28
CA THR A 632 -17.51 -3.65 20.48
C THR A 632 -17.71 -2.18 20.06
N LYS A 633 -18.12 -1.31 21.01
CA LYS A 633 -18.21 0.16 20.79
C LYS A 633 -16.90 0.77 20.29
N LYS A 634 -15.75 0.16 20.59
CA LYS A 634 -14.41 0.56 20.13
C LYS A 634 -13.99 -0.11 18.80
N GLY A 635 -14.91 -0.80 18.11
CA GLY A 635 -14.67 -1.42 16.81
C GLY A 635 -13.93 -2.76 16.83
N ARG A 636 -13.57 -3.32 18.01
CA ARG A 636 -12.91 -4.64 18.10
C ARG A 636 -13.93 -5.76 17.83
N LYS A 637 -13.58 -6.67 16.91
CA LYS A 637 -14.40 -7.86 16.58
C LYS A 637 -14.36 -8.88 17.71
N TYR A 638 -15.51 -9.53 17.97
CA TYR A 638 -15.68 -10.68 18.84
C TYR A 638 -16.81 -11.57 18.33
N TYR A 639 -16.86 -12.78 18.79
CA TYR A 639 -17.93 -13.75 18.45
C TYR A 639 -18.87 -13.87 19.62
N GLY A 640 -20.16 -13.74 19.39
CA GLY A 640 -21.19 -13.80 20.42
C GLY A 640 -22.43 -14.52 19.95
N CYS A 641 -23.30 -14.92 20.86
CA CYS A 641 -24.60 -15.49 20.51
C CYS A 641 -25.46 -14.46 19.77
N GLU A 642 -26.25 -14.91 18.78
CA GLU A 642 -27.24 -14.04 18.12
C GLU A 642 -28.27 -13.50 19.10
N ASP A 643 -28.57 -14.24 20.16
CA ASP A 643 -29.53 -13.94 21.21
C ASP A 643 -28.97 -13.09 22.35
N ASN A 644 -27.86 -12.43 22.18
CA ASN A 644 -27.34 -11.51 23.17
C ASN A 644 -28.20 -10.22 23.21
N PRO A 645 -28.71 -9.78 24.38
CA PRO A 645 -28.18 -10.04 25.72
C PRO A 645 -28.75 -11.25 26.50
N GLU A 646 -29.80 -11.91 26.06
CA GLU A 646 -30.41 -13.05 26.76
C GLU A 646 -29.41 -14.21 26.94
N CYS A 647 -28.55 -14.43 25.96
CA CYS A 647 -27.44 -15.36 26.04
C CYS A 647 -26.11 -14.59 26.01
N ASP A 648 -25.35 -14.68 27.08
CA ASP A 648 -24.10 -13.95 27.32
C ASP A 648 -22.86 -14.61 26.72
N PHE A 649 -23.02 -15.63 25.86
CA PHE A 649 -21.87 -16.28 25.24
C PHE A 649 -21.04 -15.30 24.41
N MET A 650 -19.74 -15.23 24.73
CA MET A 650 -18.77 -14.38 24.02
C MET A 650 -17.40 -15.07 23.90
N SER A 651 -16.77 -14.95 22.75
CA SER A 651 -15.40 -15.38 22.51
C SER A 651 -14.61 -14.35 21.69
N TRP A 652 -13.36 -14.10 22.06
CA TRP A 652 -12.46 -13.25 21.28
C TRP A 652 -11.84 -13.95 20.09
N GLN A 653 -11.87 -15.29 20.10
CA GLN A 653 -11.35 -16.14 19.02
C GLN A 653 -12.52 -16.81 18.34
N LYS A 654 -12.36 -17.15 17.06
CA LYS A 654 -13.42 -17.78 16.28
C LYS A 654 -13.73 -19.16 16.82
N PRO A 655 -14.95 -19.44 17.31
CA PRO A 655 -15.35 -20.78 17.69
C PRO A 655 -15.36 -21.72 16.50
N SER A 656 -14.99 -22.98 16.72
CA SER A 656 -15.02 -24.06 15.74
C SER A 656 -16.28 -24.90 15.89
N THR A 657 -16.67 -25.59 14.83
CA THR A 657 -17.73 -26.61 14.86
C THR A 657 -17.33 -27.86 15.64
N GLU A 658 -16.02 -28.07 15.84
CA GLU A 658 -15.48 -29.22 16.56
C GLU A 658 -15.59 -29.05 18.07
N LYS A 659 -15.91 -30.13 18.75
CA LYS A 659 -15.87 -30.22 20.21
C LYS A 659 -14.56 -30.80 20.69
N CYS A 660 -14.12 -30.39 21.86
CA CYS A 660 -12.92 -30.90 22.51
C CYS A 660 -13.08 -32.40 22.84
N PRO A 661 -12.22 -33.28 22.35
CA PRO A 661 -12.33 -34.73 22.62
C PRO A 661 -12.03 -35.08 24.08
N LYS A 662 -11.37 -34.18 24.84
CA LYS A 662 -11.00 -34.40 26.23
C LYS A 662 -12.14 -34.04 27.21
N CYS A 663 -12.84 -32.91 26.99
CA CYS A 663 -13.84 -32.39 27.93
C CYS A 663 -15.21 -32.09 27.30
N GLY A 664 -15.38 -32.26 25.98
CA GLY A 664 -16.65 -31.98 25.29
C GLY A 664 -16.95 -30.49 25.07
N SER A 665 -16.16 -29.57 25.59
CA SER A 665 -16.33 -28.12 25.41
C SER A 665 -16.08 -27.69 23.96
N TYR A 666 -16.54 -26.48 23.61
CA TYR A 666 -16.27 -25.90 22.29
C TYR A 666 -14.77 -25.63 22.11
N MET A 667 -14.32 -25.67 20.86
CA MET A 667 -12.94 -25.29 20.52
C MET A 667 -12.89 -23.94 19.82
N VAL A 668 -11.76 -23.26 19.90
CA VAL A 668 -11.52 -21.97 19.24
C VAL A 668 -10.30 -22.03 18.33
N GLU A 669 -10.34 -21.26 17.25
CA GLU A 669 -9.25 -21.17 16.29
C GLU A 669 -8.17 -20.19 16.79
N LYS A 670 -6.92 -20.65 16.87
CA LYS A 670 -5.74 -19.83 17.24
C LYS A 670 -4.59 -20.09 16.27
N GLY A 671 -4.57 -19.33 15.17
CA GLY A 671 -3.66 -19.60 14.04
C GLY A 671 -3.97 -20.95 13.40
N ASN A 672 -2.96 -21.81 13.21
CA ASN A 672 -3.10 -23.17 12.66
C ASN A 672 -3.51 -24.22 13.70
N LYS A 673 -4.00 -23.80 14.87
CA LYS A 673 -4.35 -24.70 15.97
C LYS A 673 -5.79 -24.49 16.40
N LEU A 674 -6.43 -25.59 16.82
CA LEU A 674 -7.67 -25.59 17.56
C LEU A 674 -7.34 -25.77 19.04
N VAL A 675 -7.81 -24.86 19.88
CA VAL A 675 -7.57 -24.85 21.31
C VAL A 675 -8.90 -25.00 22.03
N CYS A 676 -8.95 -25.80 23.09
CA CYS A 676 -10.15 -25.92 23.90
C CYS A 676 -10.54 -24.57 24.50
N GLY A 677 -11.84 -24.25 24.43
CA GLY A 677 -12.40 -23.01 24.99
C GLY A 677 -12.51 -23.01 26.52
N ASP A 678 -12.32 -24.16 27.16
CA ASP A 678 -12.20 -24.29 28.61
C ASP A 678 -10.76 -24.08 29.05
N GLU A 679 -10.53 -23.03 29.85
CA GLU A 679 -9.19 -22.63 30.31
C GLU A 679 -8.49 -23.71 31.15
N HIS A 680 -9.26 -24.60 31.80
CA HIS A 680 -8.73 -25.68 32.64
C HIS A 680 -8.41 -26.97 31.86
N CYS A 681 -8.89 -27.11 30.63
CA CYS A 681 -8.69 -28.33 29.86
C CYS A 681 -7.33 -28.44 29.19
N GLY A 682 -6.82 -27.34 28.63
CA GLY A 682 -5.50 -27.23 28.00
C GLY A 682 -5.30 -28.07 26.71
N TYR A 683 -6.35 -28.68 26.15
CA TYR A 683 -6.25 -29.47 24.93
C TYR A 683 -6.00 -28.61 23.69
N VAL A 684 -5.02 -29.00 22.88
CA VAL A 684 -4.64 -28.33 21.63
C VAL A 684 -4.47 -29.37 20.53
N LYS A 685 -4.99 -29.08 19.34
CA LYS A 685 -4.87 -29.91 18.13
C LYS A 685 -4.43 -29.00 16.98
N ASN A 686 -3.61 -29.52 16.06
CA ASN A 686 -3.36 -28.81 14.79
C ASN A 686 -4.61 -28.91 13.90
N LYS A 687 -4.88 -27.87 13.09
CA LYS A 687 -5.97 -27.87 12.08
C LYS A 687 -5.71 -28.86 10.99
#